data_9e56e9e9609ad5c84944a7d02898a452
#
_entry.id   9e56e9e9609ad5c84944a7d02898a452
#
_cell.length_a   1.000
_cell.length_b   1.000
_cell.length_c   1.000
_cell.angle_alpha   90.00
_cell.angle_beta   90.00
_cell.angle_gamma   90.00
#
_symmetry.space_group_name_H-M   'P 1'
#
loop_
_entity.id
_entity.type
_entity.pdbx_description
1 polymer ?
#
loop_
_entity_poly.entity_id
_entity_poly.type
_entity_poly.pdbx_seq_one_letter_code
_entity_poly.pdbx_strand_id
1 'polypeptide(L)'
;MPCAHGFGEGFPHVAAKTTDILPLGEVPMPIRSLTTIFALLALALLSPLAAHAAGASAEPSSNTRAAVDAAIGSVLPALVRIHVVEVDYMSGREMKSEATGSGIIFTAEGHVITNHHVAGHAKQLVCKLTTREDVDAELVGTDPLTDIAVLKLRPKQPRQFPVAPFGDSSALQVGDPVLAMGSPVALSQSVTMGIVSNTALVVPDLFWPFKFELEGEDVGSIVRWIGHDAEINPGNSGGPLVNMQGEVIGINELQLGLGGAIPGNMALAVARQLIKEGKVTRAWLGLDLQPLLRSQTDSGVLVSGPIAGSPAEKAGFQSGDILLSLDGKSIAVSYPEELPLLNQLIADLPIGKPVSAVVRRDGKDVTLTVAPESREAARPREREFADWGMTGRDLSQLEAQEMRRKTRDGVLVTSIRSGGPCEDARPRVIEGDVITGVAGKPVRNVREFADATAAITTGAKEPMPALVALDRRAEQYLTVVKVGKKPTPAPAGEASKAWIGLNTQVLTREMAEALKLPDTTGVRVTQVLPGTSAQSAGLRVGDLIIGIDGKKIAAFRPEHFDVFPAMIRQYDIGAQVELTVLRDGAEQKIPIALDASPKASREMKTYRDDTFEFMVRDVAAEDRVRQQLPKDEQGVLVESASEGGWAALAHLAVGDLLLKVDGQPVPTVDVFAERMKQVPAAKPDAVVLQVRRGIHLMYVDLEPKWTDAASPAAQQAQ
;
A
#
# COMPACT_ATOMS: atom_id res chain seq x y z
N MET A 1 37.46 27.18 48.22
CA MET A 1 38.41 26.29 48.93
C MET A 1 37.82 24.93 49.02
N PRO A 2 38.62 23.91 48.85
CA PRO A 2 38.25 22.70 48.13
C PRO A 2 38.04 21.49 49.03
N CYS A 3 37.49 20.42 48.47
CA CYS A 3 38.03 19.08 48.70
C CYS A 3 37.45 18.10 47.66
N ALA A 4 38.36 17.60 46.88
CA ALA A 4 38.25 16.46 46.01
C ALA A 4 38.36 15.15 46.79
N HIS A 5 37.74 14.08 46.21
CA HIS A 5 38.12 12.66 46.23
C HIS A 5 37.02 11.97 45.44
N GLY A 6 37.17 11.41 44.28
CA GLY A 6 38.17 10.54 43.68
C GLY A 6 37.95 9.09 44.09
N PHE A 7 37.18 8.32 43.33
CA PHE A 7 37.40 6.89 43.12
C PHE A 7 36.70 6.48 41.83
N GLY A 8 37.49 6.14 40.83
CA GLY A 8 37.09 5.42 39.66
C GLY A 8 37.11 3.93 39.96
N GLU A 9 36.20 3.20 39.33
CA GLU A 9 36.42 1.81 38.95
C GLU A 9 35.66 1.52 37.64
N GLY A 10 36.42 0.98 36.71
CA GLY A 10 36.03 0.73 35.37
C GLY A 10 35.15 -0.52 35.19
N PHE A 11 34.29 -0.47 34.24
CA PHE A 11 33.66 -1.65 33.66
C PHE A 11 34.44 -2.11 32.42
N PRO A 12 34.69 -3.41 32.26
CA PRO A 12 35.48 -3.93 31.14
C PRO A 12 34.73 -3.96 29.86
N HIS A 13 35.35 -3.45 28.80
CA HIS A 13 35.00 -3.68 27.41
C HIS A 13 35.10 -5.20 27.09
N VAL A 14 33.98 -5.83 26.75
CA VAL A 14 33.99 -7.14 26.14
C VAL A 14 34.18 -6.94 24.63
N ALA A 15 35.40 -7.19 24.19
CA ALA A 15 35.73 -7.28 22.77
C ALA A 15 35.11 -8.54 22.19
N ALA A 16 34.26 -8.41 21.20
CA ALA A 16 33.77 -9.50 20.37
C ALA A 16 34.95 -10.07 19.55
N LYS A 17 35.32 -11.30 19.82
CA LYS A 17 36.25 -12.08 19.02
C LYS A 17 35.58 -12.42 17.69
N THR A 18 36.12 -11.91 16.61
CA THR A 18 35.92 -12.44 15.25
C THR A 18 36.46 -13.85 15.20
N THR A 19 35.59 -14.81 15.00
CA THR A 19 35.94 -16.19 14.67
C THR A 19 36.36 -16.29 13.20
N ASP A 20 37.64 -16.57 12.98
CA ASP A 20 38.21 -16.93 11.70
C ASP A 20 37.49 -18.15 11.11
N ILE A 21 36.90 -17.98 9.93
CA ILE A 21 36.42 -19.09 9.11
C ILE A 21 37.61 -19.59 8.30
N LEU A 22 38.14 -20.76 8.69
CA LEU A 22 39.13 -21.51 7.92
C LEU A 22 38.51 -21.93 6.56
N PRO A 23 39.26 -21.86 5.46
CA PRO A 23 38.81 -22.36 4.17
C PRO A 23 38.84 -23.90 4.18
N LEU A 24 37.71 -24.51 3.89
CA LEU A 24 37.58 -25.93 3.64
C LEU A 24 38.34 -26.25 2.35
N GLY A 25 39.46 -26.98 2.52
CA GLY A 25 40.26 -27.49 1.44
C GLY A 25 39.46 -28.49 0.58
N GLU A 26 39.62 -28.33 -0.72
CA GLU A 26 39.14 -29.29 -1.73
C GLU A 26 39.80 -30.66 -1.52
N VAL A 27 38.99 -31.66 -1.18
CA VAL A 27 39.38 -33.06 -1.21
C VAL A 27 38.95 -33.62 -2.56
N PRO A 28 39.85 -34.06 -3.43
CA PRO A 28 39.49 -34.66 -4.70
C PRO A 28 38.90 -36.08 -4.45
N MET A 29 37.60 -36.26 -4.70
CA MET A 29 37.00 -37.58 -4.74
C MET A 29 37.31 -38.27 -6.08
N PRO A 30 37.69 -39.54 -6.07
CA PRO A 30 37.99 -40.28 -7.29
C PRO A 30 36.71 -40.62 -8.07
N ILE A 31 36.73 -40.29 -9.35
CA ILE A 31 35.62 -40.39 -10.33
C ILE A 31 35.10 -41.84 -10.56
N ARG A 32 35.52 -42.82 -9.77
CA ARG A 32 35.12 -44.26 -9.95
C ARG A 32 33.90 -44.71 -9.14
N SER A 33 33.31 -43.90 -8.28
CA SER A 33 32.14 -44.30 -7.47
C SER A 33 30.77 -43.82 -7.99
N LEU A 34 30.72 -42.93 -8.98
CA LEU A 34 29.44 -42.45 -9.51
C LEU A 34 28.76 -43.41 -10.51
N THR A 35 29.53 -44.26 -11.19
CA THR A 35 28.96 -45.26 -12.14
C THR A 35 28.29 -46.43 -11.46
N THR A 36 28.63 -46.75 -10.22
CA THR A 36 28.04 -47.90 -9.49
C THR A 36 26.71 -47.48 -8.80
N ILE A 37 26.54 -46.24 -8.44
CA ILE A 37 25.28 -45.73 -7.83
C ILE A 37 24.18 -45.56 -8.89
N PHE A 38 24.55 -45.16 -10.11
CA PHE A 38 23.58 -45.07 -11.22
C PHE A 38 23.13 -46.43 -11.74
N ALA A 39 23.98 -47.48 -11.66
CA ALA A 39 23.61 -48.83 -12.05
C ALA A 39 22.68 -49.51 -11.03
N LEU A 40 22.79 -49.19 -9.74
CA LEU A 40 21.89 -49.69 -8.69
C LEU A 40 20.55 -48.95 -8.65
N LEU A 41 20.50 -47.68 -9.02
CA LEU A 41 19.24 -46.93 -9.19
C LEU A 41 18.49 -47.35 -10.47
N ALA A 42 19.19 -47.72 -11.55
CA ALA A 42 18.58 -48.19 -12.78
C ALA A 42 18.01 -49.61 -12.65
N LEU A 43 18.56 -50.46 -11.75
CA LEU A 43 18.03 -51.80 -11.48
C LEU A 43 16.83 -51.79 -10.52
N ALA A 44 16.68 -50.76 -9.68
CA ALA A 44 15.50 -50.57 -8.82
C ALA A 44 14.30 -50.01 -9.60
N LEU A 45 14.50 -49.48 -10.81
CA LEU A 45 13.44 -48.95 -11.69
C LEU A 45 12.88 -49.98 -12.68
N LEU A 46 13.39 -51.23 -12.65
CA LEU A 46 12.93 -52.35 -13.51
C LEU A 46 12.17 -53.43 -12.72
N SER A 47 11.62 -53.13 -11.55
CA SER A 47 10.62 -53.99 -10.91
C SER A 47 9.25 -53.78 -11.56
N PRO A 48 8.46 -54.82 -11.74
CA PRO A 48 7.43 -54.89 -12.78
C PRO A 48 6.32 -53.87 -12.57
N LEU A 49 6.14 -53.06 -13.59
CA LEU A 49 4.97 -52.17 -13.80
C LEU A 49 3.67 -52.98 -14.07
N ALA A 50 3.45 -54.07 -13.35
CA ALA A 50 2.33 -54.99 -13.61
C ALA A 50 1.39 -55.18 -12.41
N ALA A 51 1.48 -54.34 -11.36
CA ALA A 51 0.58 -54.48 -10.21
C ALA A 51 0.01 -53.19 -9.64
N HIS A 52 0.07 -52.06 -10.37
CA HIS A 52 -0.57 -50.81 -9.95
C HIS A 52 -1.54 -50.24 -10.99
N ALA A 53 -2.11 -51.08 -11.83
CA ALA A 53 -3.22 -50.72 -12.72
C ALA A 53 -4.57 -51.11 -12.12
N ALA A 54 -4.77 -50.88 -10.82
CA ALA A 54 -6.07 -50.99 -10.18
C ALA A 54 -6.18 -50.11 -8.91
N GLY A 55 -5.43 -49.01 -8.87
CA GLY A 55 -5.82 -47.84 -8.08
C GLY A 55 -6.67 -46.99 -8.99
N ALA A 56 -7.93 -47.30 -9.15
CA ALA A 56 -8.88 -46.35 -9.67
C ALA A 56 -8.71 -45.09 -8.79
N SER A 57 -8.21 -43.99 -9.38
CA SER A 57 -8.58 -42.69 -8.90
C SER A 57 -10.09 -42.76 -8.78
N ALA A 58 -10.62 -42.85 -7.55
CA ALA A 58 -12.04 -42.79 -7.33
C ALA A 58 -12.45 -41.45 -7.90
N GLU A 59 -13.03 -41.46 -9.11
CA GLU A 59 -13.76 -40.29 -9.59
C GLU A 59 -14.71 -39.94 -8.47
N PRO A 60 -14.74 -38.68 -8.02
CA PRO A 60 -15.71 -38.24 -7.03
C PRO A 60 -17.05 -38.78 -7.51
N SER A 61 -17.78 -39.48 -6.64
CA SER A 61 -19.03 -40.14 -7.02
C SER A 61 -19.84 -39.13 -7.85
N SER A 62 -20.50 -39.55 -8.91
CA SER A 62 -21.25 -38.65 -9.80
C SER A 62 -22.21 -37.72 -9.02
N ASN A 63 -22.63 -38.13 -7.84
CA ASN A 63 -23.40 -37.35 -6.87
C ASN A 63 -22.60 -36.18 -6.27
N THR A 64 -21.31 -36.37 -5.90
CA THR A 64 -20.50 -35.30 -5.29
C THR A 64 -20.20 -34.21 -6.32
N ARG A 65 -19.84 -34.60 -7.54
CA ARG A 65 -19.60 -33.62 -8.63
C ARG A 65 -20.85 -32.82 -8.94
N ALA A 66 -22.01 -33.44 -9.05
CA ALA A 66 -23.26 -32.76 -9.31
C ALA A 66 -23.64 -31.79 -8.18
N ALA A 67 -23.40 -32.17 -6.92
CA ALA A 67 -23.64 -31.30 -5.77
C ALA A 67 -22.73 -30.08 -5.77
N VAL A 68 -21.42 -30.27 -6.06
CA VAL A 68 -20.46 -29.16 -6.19
C VAL A 68 -20.86 -28.22 -7.33
N ASP A 69 -21.19 -28.76 -8.50
CA ASP A 69 -21.59 -27.94 -9.66
C ASP A 69 -22.89 -27.15 -9.37
N ALA A 70 -23.84 -27.74 -8.67
CA ALA A 70 -25.07 -27.08 -8.24
C ALA A 70 -24.79 -25.95 -7.22
N ALA A 71 -23.96 -26.21 -6.20
CA ALA A 71 -23.58 -25.22 -5.21
C ALA A 71 -22.84 -24.02 -5.84
N ILE A 72 -21.90 -24.29 -6.74
CA ILE A 72 -21.22 -23.24 -7.52
C ILE A 72 -22.23 -22.46 -8.35
N GLY A 73 -23.13 -23.14 -9.06
CA GLY A 73 -24.14 -22.51 -9.91
C GLY A 73 -25.08 -21.57 -9.16
N SER A 74 -25.36 -21.85 -7.89
CA SER A 74 -26.20 -21.02 -7.02
C SER A 74 -25.53 -19.69 -6.63
N VAL A 75 -24.24 -19.70 -6.33
CA VAL A 75 -23.53 -18.54 -5.72
C VAL A 75 -22.70 -17.77 -6.74
N LEU A 76 -22.10 -18.45 -7.70
CA LEU A 76 -21.20 -17.85 -8.68
C LEU A 76 -21.76 -16.61 -9.39
N PRO A 77 -23.05 -16.55 -9.82
CA PRO A 77 -23.59 -15.36 -10.47
C PRO A 77 -23.56 -14.09 -9.61
N ALA A 78 -23.56 -14.25 -8.28
CA ALA A 78 -23.54 -13.16 -7.31
C ALA A 78 -22.12 -12.83 -6.83
N LEU A 79 -21.10 -13.61 -7.20
CA LEU A 79 -19.71 -13.35 -6.85
C LEU A 79 -19.18 -12.15 -7.65
N VAL A 80 -18.51 -11.22 -6.97
CA VAL A 80 -17.85 -10.08 -7.61
C VAL A 80 -16.39 -10.03 -7.23
N ARG A 81 -15.54 -9.59 -8.17
CA ARG A 81 -14.19 -9.14 -7.88
C ARG A 81 -14.24 -7.65 -7.63
N ILE A 82 -13.59 -7.22 -6.56
CA ILE A 82 -13.48 -5.82 -6.16
C ILE A 82 -12.08 -5.34 -6.54
N HIS A 83 -12.01 -4.29 -7.33
CA HIS A 83 -10.81 -3.50 -7.54
C HIS A 83 -10.96 -2.22 -6.75
N VAL A 84 -9.99 -1.93 -5.90
CA VAL A 84 -10.05 -0.82 -4.97
C VAL A 84 -8.79 0.03 -5.09
N VAL A 85 -8.97 1.35 -5.11
CA VAL A 85 -7.91 2.31 -4.84
C VAL A 85 -8.03 2.70 -3.38
N GLU A 86 -7.07 2.29 -2.58
CA GLU A 86 -7.00 2.57 -1.16
C GLU A 86 -6.21 3.83 -0.87
N VAL A 87 -6.52 4.45 0.26
CA VAL A 87 -5.75 5.57 0.80
C VAL A 87 -5.13 5.15 2.11
N ASP A 88 -3.83 5.31 2.17
CA ASP A 88 -3.04 5.12 3.37
C ASP A 88 -2.22 6.38 3.69
N TYR A 89 -1.74 6.52 4.92
CA TYR A 89 -1.05 7.71 5.38
C TYR A 89 0.35 7.36 5.86
N MET A 90 1.34 7.64 5.03
CA MET A 90 2.74 7.33 5.33
C MET A 90 3.66 8.48 4.94
N SER A 91 4.78 8.63 5.67
CA SER A 91 5.81 9.64 5.37
C SER A 91 5.25 11.06 5.21
N GLY A 92 4.27 11.43 6.05
CA GLY A 92 3.63 12.75 6.05
C GLY A 92 2.80 13.05 4.80
N ARG A 93 2.25 12.02 4.15
CA ARG A 93 1.45 12.14 2.92
C ARG A 93 0.30 11.14 2.90
N GLU A 94 -0.74 11.51 2.18
CA GLU A 94 -1.71 10.56 1.64
C GLU A 94 -1.06 9.78 0.50
N MET A 95 -1.04 8.46 0.61
CA MET A 95 -0.53 7.54 -0.40
C MET A 95 -1.70 6.74 -0.95
N LYS A 96 -1.71 6.49 -2.24
CA LYS A 96 -2.69 5.62 -2.86
C LYS A 96 -2.02 4.32 -3.27
N SER A 97 -2.74 3.23 -3.13
CA SER A 97 -2.36 1.91 -3.63
C SER A 97 -3.55 1.22 -4.26
N GLU A 98 -3.26 0.27 -5.14
CA GLU A 98 -4.29 -0.56 -5.75
C GLU A 98 -4.29 -1.93 -5.08
N ALA A 99 -5.48 -2.39 -4.70
CA ALA A 99 -5.69 -3.71 -4.13
C ALA A 99 -6.87 -4.41 -4.81
N THR A 100 -6.97 -5.72 -4.61
CA THR A 100 -8.07 -6.53 -5.13
C THR A 100 -8.58 -7.47 -4.05
N GLY A 101 -9.89 -7.64 -4.03
CA GLY A 101 -10.57 -8.60 -3.17
C GLY A 101 -11.76 -9.22 -3.86
N SER A 102 -12.55 -9.93 -3.09
CA SER A 102 -13.81 -10.54 -3.52
C SER A 102 -14.98 -9.99 -2.72
N GLY A 103 -16.18 -10.19 -3.23
CA GLY A 103 -17.40 -9.85 -2.53
C GLY A 103 -18.58 -10.68 -3.04
N ILE A 104 -19.68 -10.63 -2.30
CA ILE A 104 -20.89 -11.36 -2.66
C ILE A 104 -22.11 -10.44 -2.65
N ILE A 105 -22.86 -10.44 -3.75
CA ILE A 105 -24.12 -9.69 -3.87
C ILE A 105 -25.17 -10.40 -3.05
N PHE A 106 -25.77 -9.72 -2.06
CA PHE A 106 -26.75 -10.30 -1.14
C PHE A 106 -28.13 -9.61 -1.16
N THR A 107 -28.29 -8.58 -2.01
CA THR A 107 -29.59 -7.97 -2.30
C THR A 107 -29.79 -7.72 -3.79
N ALA A 108 -31.03 -7.80 -4.27
CA ALA A 108 -31.36 -7.54 -5.68
C ALA A 108 -31.03 -6.11 -6.13
N GLU A 109 -30.98 -5.16 -5.19
CA GLU A 109 -30.62 -3.78 -5.43
C GLU A 109 -29.10 -3.60 -5.64
N GLY A 110 -28.30 -4.67 -5.45
CA GLY A 110 -26.86 -4.66 -5.68
C GLY A 110 -26.02 -4.21 -4.46
N HIS A 111 -26.43 -4.59 -3.24
CA HIS A 111 -25.53 -4.51 -2.09
C HIS A 111 -24.58 -5.72 -2.08
N VAL A 112 -23.32 -5.45 -1.82
CA VAL A 112 -22.22 -6.43 -1.79
C VAL A 112 -21.64 -6.46 -0.39
N ILE A 113 -21.52 -7.67 0.21
CA ILE A 113 -20.70 -7.88 1.42
C ILE A 113 -19.27 -8.18 0.99
N THR A 114 -18.33 -7.59 1.69
CA THR A 114 -16.88 -7.85 1.58
C THR A 114 -16.22 -7.60 2.94
N ASN A 115 -14.90 -7.72 3.03
CA ASN A 115 -14.15 -7.37 4.23
C ASN A 115 -13.90 -5.85 4.33
N HIS A 116 -13.77 -5.36 5.57
CA HIS A 116 -13.32 -3.99 5.85
C HIS A 116 -11.91 -3.76 5.32
N HIS A 117 -10.96 -4.68 5.56
CA HIS A 117 -9.58 -4.55 5.06
C HIS A 117 -9.49 -4.52 3.53
N VAL A 118 -10.54 -4.96 2.79
CA VAL A 118 -10.61 -4.85 1.33
C VAL A 118 -11.16 -3.49 0.88
N ALA A 119 -12.12 -2.91 1.61
CA ALA A 119 -12.86 -1.75 1.10
C ALA A 119 -13.01 -0.58 2.10
N GLY A 120 -12.54 -0.73 3.34
CA GLY A 120 -12.73 0.28 4.39
C GLY A 120 -12.07 1.63 4.10
N HIS A 121 -10.93 1.62 3.44
CA HIS A 121 -10.15 2.81 3.07
C HIS A 121 -10.29 3.18 1.59
N ALA A 122 -11.32 2.67 0.93
CA ALA A 122 -11.50 2.86 -0.50
C ALA A 122 -11.79 4.32 -0.85
N LYS A 123 -10.98 4.85 -1.76
CA LYS A 123 -11.24 6.12 -2.45
C LYS A 123 -12.01 5.88 -3.75
N GLN A 124 -11.79 4.75 -4.37
CA GLN A 124 -12.47 4.30 -5.57
C GLN A 124 -12.71 2.81 -5.53
N LEU A 125 -13.88 2.38 -5.99
CA LEU A 125 -14.32 1.00 -6.01
C LEU A 125 -14.93 0.67 -7.37
N VAL A 126 -14.45 -0.42 -7.97
CA VAL A 126 -15.03 -1.01 -9.18
C VAL A 126 -15.24 -2.50 -8.93
N CYS A 127 -16.45 -2.97 -9.15
CA CYS A 127 -16.81 -4.38 -9.04
C CYS A 127 -16.91 -5.01 -10.43
N LYS A 128 -16.06 -5.98 -10.72
CA LYS A 128 -16.18 -6.80 -11.94
C LYS A 128 -17.09 -7.98 -11.69
N LEU A 129 -18.19 -8.03 -12.42
CA LEU A 129 -19.16 -9.11 -12.34
C LEU A 129 -18.66 -10.38 -13.06
N THR A 130 -19.32 -11.51 -12.84
CA THR A 130 -19.05 -12.77 -13.54
C THR A 130 -19.30 -12.67 -15.05
N THR A 131 -20.17 -11.75 -15.49
CA THR A 131 -20.39 -11.38 -16.89
C THR A 131 -19.23 -10.62 -17.53
N ARG A 132 -18.16 -10.32 -16.77
CA ARG A 132 -16.99 -9.49 -17.14
C ARG A 132 -17.28 -7.98 -17.23
N GLU A 133 -18.48 -7.57 -16.88
CA GLU A 133 -18.85 -6.16 -16.82
C GLU A 133 -18.23 -5.51 -15.58
N ASP A 134 -17.67 -4.32 -15.74
CA ASP A 134 -17.20 -3.46 -14.67
C ASP A 134 -18.36 -2.53 -14.24
N VAL A 135 -18.66 -2.54 -12.96
CA VAL A 135 -19.72 -1.72 -12.36
C VAL A 135 -19.09 -0.92 -11.21
N ASP A 136 -19.31 0.37 -11.24
CA ASP A 136 -18.90 1.24 -10.15
C ASP A 136 -19.59 0.87 -8.84
N ALA A 137 -18.88 1.09 -7.72
CA ALA A 137 -19.45 0.84 -6.40
C ALA A 137 -19.12 1.97 -5.43
N GLU A 138 -19.94 2.13 -4.42
CA GLU A 138 -19.75 3.07 -3.32
C GLU A 138 -19.74 2.32 -2.00
N LEU A 139 -18.91 2.76 -1.06
CA LEU A 139 -18.92 2.24 0.30
C LEU A 139 -20.17 2.74 1.02
N VAL A 140 -21.05 1.83 1.45
CA VAL A 140 -22.23 2.13 2.27
C VAL A 140 -21.83 2.35 3.72
N GLY A 141 -20.94 1.50 4.20
CA GLY A 141 -20.39 1.57 5.54
C GLY A 141 -19.51 0.37 5.84
N THR A 142 -18.83 0.43 6.96
CA THR A 142 -17.85 -0.58 7.36
C THR A 142 -17.79 -0.75 8.87
N ASP A 143 -17.32 -1.88 9.32
CA ASP A 143 -17.14 -2.24 10.72
C ASP A 143 -15.78 -2.95 10.91
N PRO A 144 -14.73 -2.21 11.33
CA PRO A 144 -13.39 -2.77 11.54
C PRO A 144 -13.37 -3.90 12.56
N LEU A 145 -14.25 -3.85 13.58
CA LEU A 145 -14.26 -4.83 14.67
C LEU A 145 -14.76 -6.23 14.23
N THR A 146 -15.50 -6.31 13.13
CA THR A 146 -15.90 -7.60 12.52
C THR A 146 -15.31 -7.83 11.15
N ASP A 147 -14.46 -6.91 10.69
CA ASP A 147 -13.90 -6.92 9.33
C ASP A 147 -14.95 -7.04 8.22
N ILE A 148 -16.13 -6.42 8.39
CA ILE A 148 -17.19 -6.41 7.38
C ILE A 148 -17.36 -5.02 6.78
N ALA A 149 -17.49 -4.96 5.46
CA ALA A 149 -17.89 -3.78 4.71
C ALA A 149 -19.07 -4.09 3.78
N VAL A 150 -19.87 -3.08 3.50
CA VAL A 150 -20.96 -3.15 2.52
C VAL A 150 -20.75 -2.12 1.44
N LEU A 151 -20.80 -2.58 0.19
CA LEU A 151 -20.75 -1.73 -1.00
C LEU A 151 -22.12 -1.68 -1.65
N LYS A 152 -22.35 -0.62 -2.44
CA LYS A 152 -23.52 -0.45 -3.29
C LYS A 152 -23.09 -0.32 -4.74
N LEU A 153 -23.47 -1.27 -5.58
CA LEU A 153 -23.26 -1.21 -7.03
C LEU A 153 -24.04 -0.05 -7.66
N ARG A 154 -23.39 0.66 -8.58
CA ARG A 154 -23.92 1.82 -9.31
C ARG A 154 -23.90 1.56 -10.82
N PRO A 155 -24.82 0.74 -11.34
CA PRO A 155 -24.88 0.46 -12.76
C PRO A 155 -25.33 1.69 -13.56
N LYS A 156 -24.83 1.84 -14.81
CA LYS A 156 -25.23 2.94 -15.71
C LYS A 156 -26.75 2.96 -15.97
N GLN A 157 -27.40 1.81 -15.93
CA GLN A 157 -28.86 1.68 -16.05
C GLN A 157 -29.42 0.89 -14.87
N PRO A 158 -30.53 1.31 -14.25
CA PRO A 158 -31.17 0.59 -13.15
C PRO A 158 -31.49 -0.85 -13.55
N ARG A 159 -31.09 -1.81 -12.74
CA ARG A 159 -31.39 -3.24 -12.92
C ARG A 159 -31.37 -3.99 -11.60
N GLN A 160 -31.87 -5.22 -11.63
CA GLN A 160 -31.69 -6.16 -10.53
C GLN A 160 -30.44 -7.01 -10.73
N PHE A 161 -29.82 -7.40 -9.65
CA PHE A 161 -28.63 -8.23 -9.62
C PHE A 161 -28.98 -9.65 -9.11
N PRO A 162 -28.21 -10.68 -9.51
CA PRO A 162 -28.32 -12.00 -8.91
C PRO A 162 -27.92 -11.91 -7.43
N VAL A 163 -28.60 -12.69 -6.60
CA VAL A 163 -28.43 -12.70 -5.14
C VAL A 163 -27.99 -14.08 -4.69
N ALA A 164 -26.94 -14.16 -3.86
CA ALA A 164 -26.54 -15.41 -3.23
C ALA A 164 -27.45 -15.72 -2.01
N PRO A 165 -27.96 -16.95 -1.88
CA PRO A 165 -28.65 -17.36 -0.68
C PRO A 165 -27.67 -17.49 0.51
N PHE A 166 -28.16 -17.15 1.73
CA PHE A 166 -27.39 -17.32 2.96
C PHE A 166 -28.03 -18.45 3.78
N GLY A 167 -27.18 -19.38 4.25
CA GLY A 167 -27.53 -20.46 5.15
C GLY A 167 -27.28 -20.08 6.62
N ASP A 168 -27.70 -20.97 7.52
CA ASP A 168 -27.48 -20.81 8.96
C ASP A 168 -26.10 -21.30 9.36
N SER A 169 -25.16 -20.36 9.60
CA SER A 169 -23.81 -20.68 10.03
C SER A 169 -23.73 -21.30 11.44
N SER A 170 -24.78 -21.18 12.26
CA SER A 170 -24.81 -21.80 13.59
C SER A 170 -25.12 -23.31 13.57
N ALA A 171 -25.61 -23.84 12.45
CA ALA A 171 -25.90 -25.24 12.25
C ALA A 171 -24.68 -26.08 11.81
N LEU A 172 -23.56 -25.45 11.50
CA LEU A 172 -22.35 -26.12 10.99
C LEU A 172 -21.73 -27.06 11.99
N GLN A 173 -21.21 -28.18 11.48
CA GLN A 173 -20.44 -29.16 12.23
C GLN A 173 -19.07 -29.38 11.64
N VAL A 174 -18.12 -29.77 12.49
CA VAL A 174 -16.78 -30.20 12.04
C VAL A 174 -16.92 -31.39 11.08
N GLY A 175 -16.28 -31.31 9.93
CA GLY A 175 -16.38 -32.31 8.86
C GLY A 175 -17.36 -31.96 7.75
N ASP A 176 -18.20 -30.92 7.92
CA ASP A 176 -19.09 -30.47 6.85
C ASP A 176 -18.27 -30.00 5.63
N PRO A 177 -18.58 -30.46 4.41
CA PRO A 177 -17.88 -30.04 3.22
C PRO A 177 -18.27 -28.61 2.84
N VAL A 178 -17.23 -27.83 2.47
CA VAL A 178 -17.37 -26.40 2.14
C VAL A 178 -16.59 -26.04 0.89
N LEU A 179 -17.04 -24.99 0.22
CA LEU A 179 -16.38 -24.39 -0.94
C LEU A 179 -15.99 -22.94 -0.60
N ALA A 180 -14.70 -22.62 -0.65
CA ALA A 180 -14.25 -21.24 -0.60
C ALA A 180 -14.18 -20.69 -2.02
N MET A 181 -14.84 -19.55 -2.25
CA MET A 181 -14.96 -18.95 -3.59
C MET A 181 -14.39 -17.53 -3.58
N GLY A 182 -13.72 -17.17 -4.66
CA GLY A 182 -13.15 -15.84 -4.79
C GLY A 182 -12.46 -15.60 -6.14
N SER A 183 -11.70 -14.52 -6.24
CA SER A 183 -10.94 -14.15 -7.43
C SER A 183 -9.47 -13.87 -7.07
N PRO A 184 -8.68 -14.90 -6.78
CA PRO A 184 -7.29 -14.73 -6.33
C PRO A 184 -6.41 -14.11 -7.42
N VAL A 185 -5.47 -13.25 -7.00
CA VAL A 185 -4.44 -12.61 -7.83
C VAL A 185 -5.01 -11.94 -9.10
N ALA A 186 -6.23 -11.42 -9.02
CA ALA A 186 -6.94 -10.77 -10.14
C ALA A 186 -7.07 -11.62 -11.43
N LEU A 187 -6.75 -12.93 -11.39
CA LEU A 187 -6.75 -13.79 -12.58
C LEU A 187 -8.18 -14.23 -12.93
N SER A 188 -8.65 -15.31 -12.41
CA SER A 188 -9.98 -15.82 -12.69
C SER A 188 -10.66 -16.24 -11.40
N GLN A 189 -11.98 -16.38 -11.44
CA GLN A 189 -12.71 -16.94 -10.33
C GLN A 189 -12.17 -18.32 -9.98
N SER A 190 -11.91 -18.54 -8.70
CA SER A 190 -11.46 -19.83 -8.18
C SER A 190 -12.44 -20.38 -7.16
N VAL A 191 -12.51 -21.69 -7.11
CA VAL A 191 -13.27 -22.44 -6.11
C VAL A 191 -12.34 -23.50 -5.56
N THR A 192 -12.16 -23.51 -4.25
CA THR A 192 -11.43 -24.56 -3.54
C THR A 192 -12.39 -25.29 -2.62
N MET A 193 -12.19 -26.59 -2.47
CA MET A 193 -13.05 -27.44 -1.64
C MET A 193 -12.26 -27.92 -0.41
N GLY A 194 -12.93 -27.91 0.72
CA GLY A 194 -12.42 -28.42 1.99
C GLY A 194 -13.55 -28.82 2.91
N ILE A 195 -13.26 -28.91 4.19
CA ILE A 195 -14.22 -29.19 5.26
C ILE A 195 -14.12 -28.14 6.36
N VAL A 196 -15.18 -27.98 7.13
CA VAL A 196 -15.15 -27.24 8.40
C VAL A 196 -14.22 -28.01 9.36
N SER A 197 -13.13 -27.37 9.77
CA SER A 197 -12.16 -27.93 10.70
C SER A 197 -12.41 -27.49 12.14
N ASN A 198 -13.02 -26.30 12.32
CA ASN A 198 -13.37 -25.74 13.60
C ASN A 198 -14.56 -24.78 13.43
N THR A 199 -15.60 -24.91 14.24
CA THR A 199 -16.80 -24.05 14.17
C THR A 199 -16.68 -22.77 15.00
N ALA A 200 -15.58 -22.61 15.75
CA ALA A 200 -15.37 -21.52 16.70
C ALA A 200 -13.89 -21.21 16.89
N LEU A 201 -13.18 -21.09 15.78
CA LEU A 201 -11.74 -20.77 15.77
C LEU A 201 -11.50 -19.39 16.38
N VAL A 202 -10.57 -19.33 17.33
CA VAL A 202 -10.05 -18.10 17.93
C VAL A 202 -8.54 -18.08 17.74
N VAL A 203 -7.97 -16.92 17.47
CA VAL A 203 -6.51 -16.77 17.36
C VAL A 203 -5.92 -16.94 18.77
N PRO A 204 -5.05 -17.93 18.99
CA PRO A 204 -4.51 -18.19 20.33
C PRO A 204 -3.56 -17.09 20.78
N ASP A 205 -3.53 -16.79 22.10
CA ASP A 205 -2.53 -15.91 22.73
C ASP A 205 -1.08 -16.36 22.53
N LEU A 206 -0.88 -17.61 22.09
CA LEU A 206 0.43 -18.17 21.73
C LEU A 206 1.14 -17.39 20.63
N PHE A 207 0.39 -16.67 19.81
CA PHE A 207 0.94 -15.78 18.78
C PHE A 207 1.21 -14.37 19.28
N TRP A 208 1.05 -14.12 20.60
CA TRP A 208 1.42 -12.83 21.18
C TRP A 208 2.87 -12.46 20.79
N PRO A 209 3.16 -11.22 20.28
CA PRO A 209 2.29 -10.04 20.32
C PRO A 209 1.34 -9.89 19.11
N PHE A 210 1.21 -10.87 18.25
CA PHE A 210 0.42 -10.77 17.02
C PHE A 210 -1.07 -10.95 17.35
N LYS A 211 -1.81 -9.86 17.28
CA LYS A 211 -3.27 -9.84 17.24
C LYS A 211 -3.72 -9.52 15.83
N PHE A 212 -4.89 -9.99 15.43
CA PHE A 212 -5.49 -9.57 14.18
C PHE A 212 -6.21 -8.24 14.41
N GLU A 213 -5.46 -7.15 14.32
CA GLU A 213 -5.96 -5.80 14.54
C GLU A 213 -6.19 -5.06 13.21
N LEU A 214 -7.36 -4.46 13.06
CA LEU A 214 -7.70 -3.53 12.00
C LEU A 214 -8.03 -2.17 12.62
N GLU A 215 -7.31 -1.12 12.20
CA GLU A 215 -7.44 0.24 12.76
C GLU A 215 -7.37 0.29 14.31
N GLY A 216 -6.58 -0.59 14.92
CA GLY A 216 -6.47 -0.72 16.37
C GLY A 216 -7.63 -1.46 17.03
N GLU A 217 -8.59 -1.99 16.26
CA GLU A 217 -9.63 -2.88 16.75
C GLU A 217 -9.16 -4.33 16.66
N ASP A 218 -9.24 -5.07 17.76
CA ASP A 218 -8.96 -6.50 17.80
C ASP A 218 -10.18 -7.28 17.30
N VAL A 219 -10.13 -7.74 16.04
CA VAL A 219 -11.23 -8.49 15.40
C VAL A 219 -11.53 -9.76 16.17
N GLY A 220 -10.51 -10.47 16.65
CA GLY A 220 -10.64 -11.67 17.46
C GLY A 220 -11.35 -11.44 18.80
N SER A 221 -11.51 -10.17 19.21
CA SER A 221 -12.23 -9.86 20.46
C SER A 221 -13.72 -10.17 20.41
N ILE A 222 -14.36 -10.23 19.22
CA ILE A 222 -15.78 -10.58 19.07
C ILE A 222 -16.04 -11.61 17.97
N VAL A 223 -15.13 -11.80 17.02
CA VAL A 223 -15.28 -12.79 15.95
C VAL A 223 -14.73 -14.13 16.40
N ARG A 224 -15.54 -15.18 16.24
CA ARG A 224 -15.12 -16.58 16.30
C ARG A 224 -15.26 -17.13 14.90
N TRP A 225 -14.14 -17.38 14.23
CA TRP A 225 -14.16 -17.79 12.83
C TRP A 225 -14.62 -19.22 12.62
N ILE A 226 -15.20 -19.47 11.46
CA ILE A 226 -15.34 -20.81 10.92
C ILE A 226 -13.97 -21.20 10.35
N GLY A 227 -13.28 -22.11 11.04
CA GLY A 227 -12.00 -22.67 10.54
C GLY A 227 -12.27 -23.75 9.50
N HIS A 228 -11.58 -23.73 8.37
CA HIS A 228 -11.70 -24.70 7.30
C HIS A 228 -10.35 -24.94 6.60
N ASP A 229 -10.21 -26.05 5.88
CA ASP A 229 -9.00 -26.43 5.16
C ASP A 229 -9.09 -26.19 3.64
N ALA A 230 -10.20 -25.60 3.15
CA ALA A 230 -10.27 -25.10 1.79
C ALA A 230 -9.21 -24.00 1.60
N GLU A 231 -8.42 -24.12 0.54
CA GLU A 231 -7.28 -23.21 0.30
C GLU A 231 -7.74 -21.76 0.06
N ILE A 232 -7.17 -20.83 0.83
CA ILE A 232 -7.38 -19.39 0.71
C ILE A 232 -6.09 -18.74 0.22
N ASN A 233 -6.20 -17.92 -0.80
CA ASN A 233 -5.11 -17.14 -1.36
C ASN A 233 -5.46 -15.64 -1.39
N PRO A 234 -4.47 -14.72 -1.43
CA PRO A 234 -4.74 -13.29 -1.59
C PRO A 234 -5.69 -13.01 -2.76
N GLY A 235 -6.78 -12.28 -2.49
CA GLY A 235 -7.89 -12.03 -3.43
C GLY A 235 -9.14 -12.86 -3.15
N ASN A 236 -9.08 -13.91 -2.31
CA ASN A 236 -10.28 -14.62 -1.82
C ASN A 236 -10.94 -13.87 -0.64
N SER A 237 -10.23 -12.97 0.04
CA SER A 237 -10.79 -12.14 1.11
C SER A 237 -12.05 -11.41 0.65
N GLY A 238 -13.11 -11.45 1.49
CA GLY A 238 -14.44 -10.91 1.20
C GLY A 238 -15.31 -11.82 0.34
N GLY A 239 -14.75 -12.89 -0.23
CA GLY A 239 -15.51 -13.91 -0.96
C GLY A 239 -16.26 -14.86 -0.02
N PRO A 240 -17.30 -15.57 -0.52
CA PRO A 240 -18.09 -16.44 0.30
C PRO A 240 -17.44 -17.79 0.61
N LEU A 241 -17.66 -18.29 1.83
CA LEU A 241 -17.57 -19.70 2.17
C LEU A 241 -19.00 -20.30 2.00
N VAL A 242 -19.13 -21.40 1.26
CA VAL A 242 -20.41 -21.93 0.77
C VAL A 242 -20.56 -23.38 1.19
N ASN A 243 -21.76 -23.79 1.63
CA ASN A 243 -22.11 -25.18 1.92
C ASN A 243 -22.49 -25.94 0.64
N MET A 244 -22.71 -27.23 0.72
CA MET A 244 -23.07 -28.08 -0.42
C MET A 244 -24.52 -27.86 -0.91
N GLN A 245 -25.32 -27.09 -0.19
CA GLN A 245 -26.65 -26.64 -0.62
C GLN A 245 -26.59 -25.37 -1.49
N GLY A 246 -25.38 -24.80 -1.66
CA GLY A 246 -25.18 -23.57 -2.41
C GLY A 246 -25.57 -22.31 -1.63
N GLU A 247 -25.44 -22.34 -0.32
CA GLU A 247 -25.75 -21.23 0.58
C GLU A 247 -24.45 -20.66 1.20
N VAL A 248 -24.35 -19.35 1.31
CA VAL A 248 -23.25 -18.65 1.96
C VAL A 248 -23.34 -18.83 3.47
N ILE A 249 -22.35 -19.46 4.07
CA ILE A 249 -22.24 -19.73 5.51
C ILE A 249 -21.15 -18.92 6.19
N GLY A 250 -20.29 -18.24 5.42
CA GLY A 250 -19.23 -17.38 5.94
C GLY A 250 -18.66 -16.44 4.89
N ILE A 251 -17.88 -15.48 5.34
CA ILE A 251 -17.08 -14.56 4.50
C ILE A 251 -15.62 -14.84 4.79
N ASN A 252 -14.86 -15.27 3.78
CA ASN A 252 -13.44 -15.59 3.92
C ASN A 252 -12.63 -14.34 4.31
N GLU A 253 -11.74 -14.48 5.27
CA GLU A 253 -10.99 -13.36 5.83
C GLU A 253 -9.51 -13.67 5.96
N LEU A 254 -9.13 -14.69 6.73
CA LEU A 254 -7.76 -14.95 7.15
C LEU A 254 -7.24 -16.34 6.77
N GLN A 255 -5.91 -16.46 6.76
CA GLN A 255 -5.17 -17.72 6.54
C GLN A 255 -4.08 -17.86 7.60
N LEU A 256 -4.26 -18.76 8.57
CA LEU A 256 -3.32 -19.04 9.67
C LEU A 256 -3.02 -20.54 9.76
N GLY A 257 -2.63 -21.16 8.64
CA GLY A 257 -2.51 -22.63 8.52
C GLY A 257 -3.85 -23.31 8.26
N LEU A 258 -4.94 -22.73 8.73
CA LEU A 258 -6.33 -22.97 8.33
C LEU A 258 -6.90 -21.70 7.75
N GLY A 259 -7.86 -21.81 6.83
CA GLY A 259 -8.69 -20.70 6.42
C GLY A 259 -9.63 -20.32 7.57
N GLY A 260 -9.87 -19.02 7.74
CA GLY A 260 -10.85 -18.48 8.69
C GLY A 260 -11.88 -17.65 7.96
N ALA A 261 -13.16 -17.96 8.18
CA ALA A 261 -14.27 -17.19 7.64
C ALA A 261 -15.13 -16.59 8.75
N ILE A 262 -15.54 -15.34 8.60
CA ILE A 262 -16.50 -14.66 9.49
C ILE A 262 -17.84 -15.39 9.34
N PRO A 263 -18.52 -15.81 10.43
CA PRO A 263 -19.80 -16.50 10.34
C PRO A 263 -20.85 -15.71 9.55
N GLY A 264 -21.55 -16.39 8.62
CA GLY A 264 -22.51 -15.77 7.72
C GLY A 264 -23.66 -15.05 8.45
N ASN A 265 -24.13 -15.60 9.58
CA ASN A 265 -25.17 -14.95 10.41
C ASN A 265 -24.68 -13.60 10.96
N MET A 266 -23.42 -13.51 11.43
CA MET A 266 -22.82 -12.28 11.92
C MET A 266 -22.63 -11.28 10.77
N ALA A 267 -22.02 -11.70 9.67
CA ALA A 267 -21.78 -10.85 8.49
C ALA A 267 -23.10 -10.24 7.97
N LEU A 268 -24.16 -11.04 7.88
CA LEU A 268 -25.47 -10.59 7.42
C LEU A 268 -26.14 -9.62 8.40
N ALA A 269 -25.99 -9.83 9.71
CA ALA A 269 -26.52 -8.92 10.74
C ALA A 269 -25.83 -7.55 10.66
N VAL A 270 -24.50 -7.55 10.60
CA VAL A 270 -23.67 -6.34 10.44
C VAL A 270 -24.03 -5.62 9.13
N ALA A 271 -24.10 -6.35 8.02
CA ALA A 271 -24.40 -5.76 6.72
C ALA A 271 -25.79 -5.09 6.68
N ARG A 272 -26.81 -5.68 7.30
CA ARG A 272 -28.14 -5.07 7.41
C ARG A 272 -28.13 -3.79 8.24
N GLN A 273 -27.35 -3.75 9.31
CA GLN A 273 -27.18 -2.54 10.12
C GLN A 273 -26.45 -1.43 9.32
N LEU A 274 -25.41 -1.79 8.59
CA LEU A 274 -24.69 -0.85 7.72
C LEU A 274 -25.60 -0.26 6.63
N ILE A 275 -26.47 -1.05 6.01
CA ILE A 275 -27.44 -0.54 5.02
C ILE A 275 -28.42 0.44 5.68
N LYS A 276 -28.89 0.14 6.89
CA LYS A 276 -29.91 0.94 7.58
C LYS A 276 -29.35 2.25 8.15
N GLU A 277 -28.14 2.21 8.71
CA GLU A 277 -27.59 3.26 9.57
C GLU A 277 -26.28 3.86 9.07
N GLY A 278 -25.66 3.29 8.01
CA GLY A 278 -24.36 3.68 7.47
C GLY A 278 -23.17 3.31 8.37
N LYS A 279 -23.42 2.85 9.59
CA LYS A 279 -22.42 2.49 10.59
C LYS A 279 -22.94 1.43 11.55
N VAL A 280 -22.03 0.71 12.19
CA VAL A 280 -22.34 -0.14 13.33
C VAL A 280 -22.05 0.62 14.62
N THR A 281 -23.04 0.64 15.52
CA THR A 281 -22.87 1.25 16.84
C THR A 281 -22.89 0.15 17.89
N ARG A 282 -21.85 0.06 18.72
CA ARG A 282 -21.72 -0.97 19.76
C ARG A 282 -21.67 -0.33 21.13
N ALA A 283 -22.16 -1.05 22.13
CA ALA A 283 -22.02 -0.65 23.51
C ALA A 283 -20.62 -0.95 24.04
N TRP A 284 -20.21 -0.15 24.99
CA TRP A 284 -18.95 -0.27 25.71
C TRP A 284 -19.15 -0.06 27.20
N LEU A 285 -18.49 -0.90 28.00
CA LEU A 285 -18.50 -0.81 29.46
C LEU A 285 -17.14 -0.32 30.00
N GLY A 286 -16.03 -0.60 29.29
CA GLY A 286 -14.69 -0.31 29.75
C GLY A 286 -14.23 -1.24 30.87
N LEU A 287 -14.36 -2.54 30.64
CA LEU A 287 -13.92 -3.61 31.53
C LEU A 287 -12.79 -4.37 30.87
N ASP A 288 -11.69 -4.57 31.59
CA ASP A 288 -10.69 -5.57 31.25
C ASP A 288 -11.10 -6.91 31.85
N LEU A 289 -11.37 -7.87 30.98
CA LEU A 289 -11.89 -9.19 31.34
C LEU A 289 -10.90 -10.28 31.00
N GLN A 290 -10.82 -11.29 31.86
CA GLN A 290 -10.05 -12.50 31.59
C GLN A 290 -10.75 -13.73 32.13
N PRO A 291 -10.48 -14.94 31.59
CA PRO A 291 -11.00 -16.17 32.15
C PRO A 291 -10.68 -16.31 33.64
N LEU A 292 -11.48 -17.11 34.36
CA LEU A 292 -11.22 -17.40 35.75
C LEU A 292 -9.85 -18.05 35.96
N LEU A 293 -9.18 -17.70 37.03
CA LEU A 293 -7.92 -18.34 37.39
C LEU A 293 -8.15 -19.81 37.74
N ARG A 294 -7.18 -20.67 37.46
CA ARG A 294 -7.28 -22.12 37.75
C ARG A 294 -7.59 -22.47 39.22
N SER A 295 -7.31 -21.58 40.15
CA SER A 295 -7.62 -21.71 41.58
C SER A 295 -9.05 -21.33 41.93
N GLN A 296 -9.81 -20.76 41.01
CA GLN A 296 -11.18 -20.30 41.22
C GLN A 296 -12.15 -21.40 40.76
N THR A 297 -13.14 -21.69 41.59
CA THR A 297 -14.15 -22.74 41.37
C THR A 297 -15.52 -22.18 41.00
N ASP A 298 -15.63 -20.85 40.97
CA ASP A 298 -16.89 -20.16 40.61
C ASP A 298 -17.17 -20.22 39.11
N SER A 299 -18.41 -19.99 38.73
CA SER A 299 -18.77 -19.60 37.38
C SER A 299 -18.70 -18.08 37.23
N GLY A 300 -18.44 -17.57 36.04
CA GLY A 300 -18.35 -16.14 35.77
C GLY A 300 -17.16 -15.79 34.92
N VAL A 301 -16.74 -14.51 34.93
CA VAL A 301 -15.53 -14.01 34.30
C VAL A 301 -14.82 -13.09 35.27
N LEU A 302 -13.49 -13.16 35.33
CA LEU A 302 -12.71 -12.30 36.21
C LEU A 302 -12.59 -10.88 35.60
N VAL A 303 -12.95 -9.87 36.39
CA VAL A 303 -12.70 -8.47 36.08
C VAL A 303 -11.28 -8.12 36.54
N SER A 304 -10.36 -7.95 35.56
CA SER A 304 -9.00 -7.50 35.84
C SER A 304 -8.98 -6.05 36.32
N GLY A 305 -9.90 -5.24 35.80
CA GLY A 305 -10.15 -3.89 36.28
C GLY A 305 -11.08 -3.10 35.37
N PRO A 306 -11.70 -2.02 35.87
CA PRO A 306 -12.37 -1.05 35.04
C PRO A 306 -11.37 -0.07 34.45
N ILE A 307 -11.59 0.37 33.21
CA ILE A 307 -10.83 1.44 32.57
C ILE A 307 -11.23 2.78 33.20
N ALA A 308 -10.26 3.64 33.49
CA ALA A 308 -10.52 4.93 34.13
C ALA A 308 -11.51 5.81 33.30
N GLY A 309 -12.48 6.43 33.95
CA GLY A 309 -13.53 7.24 33.34
C GLY A 309 -14.64 6.45 32.65
N SER A 310 -14.54 5.12 32.60
CA SER A 310 -15.49 4.25 31.91
C SER A 310 -16.85 4.14 32.64
N PRO A 311 -17.88 3.65 31.95
CA PRO A 311 -19.15 3.27 32.57
C PRO A 311 -18.99 2.28 33.73
N ALA A 312 -18.07 1.31 33.60
CA ALA A 312 -17.81 0.31 34.62
C ALA A 312 -17.18 0.92 35.87
N GLU A 313 -16.21 1.84 35.75
CA GLU A 313 -15.65 2.54 36.89
C GLU A 313 -16.73 3.36 37.61
N LYS A 314 -17.53 4.13 36.87
CA LYS A 314 -18.64 4.93 37.41
C LYS A 314 -19.69 4.07 38.14
N ALA A 315 -19.90 2.84 37.64
CA ALA A 315 -20.82 1.87 38.26
C ALA A 315 -20.25 1.16 39.51
N GLY A 316 -18.97 1.33 39.78
CA GLY A 316 -18.29 0.77 40.97
C GLY A 316 -17.78 -0.64 40.80
N PHE A 317 -17.50 -1.12 39.55
CA PHE A 317 -16.72 -2.34 39.36
C PHE A 317 -15.33 -2.18 39.92
N GLN A 318 -14.75 -3.28 40.42
CA GLN A 318 -13.43 -3.32 41.00
C GLN A 318 -12.58 -4.46 40.47
N SER A 319 -11.27 -4.30 40.48
CA SER A 319 -10.34 -5.39 40.18
C SER A 319 -10.54 -6.54 41.18
N GLY A 320 -10.65 -7.77 40.63
CA GLY A 320 -10.91 -8.98 41.39
C GLY A 320 -12.38 -9.36 41.51
N ASP A 321 -13.31 -8.53 41.03
CA ASP A 321 -14.72 -8.94 40.88
C ASP A 321 -14.85 -10.13 39.96
N ILE A 322 -15.74 -11.06 40.26
CA ILE A 322 -16.15 -12.10 39.32
C ILE A 322 -17.56 -11.73 38.81
N LEU A 323 -17.66 -11.36 37.54
CA LEU A 323 -18.94 -11.02 36.90
C LEU A 323 -19.72 -12.31 36.61
N LEU A 324 -20.83 -12.51 37.34
CA LEU A 324 -21.68 -13.72 37.31
C LEU A 324 -22.82 -13.60 36.30
N SER A 325 -23.38 -12.40 36.17
CA SER A 325 -24.46 -12.15 35.20
C SER A 325 -24.46 -10.69 34.74
N LEU A 326 -24.93 -10.47 33.52
CA LEU A 326 -25.05 -9.16 32.89
C LEU A 326 -26.39 -9.11 32.12
N ASP A 327 -27.21 -8.08 32.37
CA ASP A 327 -28.53 -7.90 31.77
C ASP A 327 -29.40 -9.17 31.88
N GLY A 328 -29.38 -9.84 33.05
CA GLY A 328 -30.09 -11.05 33.30
C GLY A 328 -29.56 -12.33 32.67
N LYS A 329 -28.47 -12.25 31.90
CA LYS A 329 -27.81 -13.41 31.28
C LYS A 329 -26.68 -13.89 32.16
N SER A 330 -26.67 -15.20 32.50
CA SER A 330 -25.57 -15.82 33.26
C SER A 330 -24.31 -15.88 32.42
N ILE A 331 -23.15 -15.63 33.06
CA ILE A 331 -21.82 -15.63 32.44
C ILE A 331 -21.06 -16.83 32.98
N ALA A 332 -20.40 -17.54 32.07
CA ALA A 332 -19.45 -18.60 32.41
C ALA A 332 -18.34 -18.56 31.33
N VAL A 333 -17.16 -18.09 31.74
CA VAL A 333 -15.97 -17.99 30.87
C VAL A 333 -14.82 -18.68 31.61
N SER A 334 -14.53 -19.89 31.17
CA SER A 334 -13.45 -20.71 31.73
C SER A 334 -12.20 -20.70 30.85
N TYR A 335 -12.38 -20.40 29.55
CA TYR A 335 -11.31 -20.42 28.55
C TYR A 335 -11.30 -19.13 27.75
N PRO A 336 -10.13 -18.72 27.23
CA PRO A 336 -10.00 -17.53 26.37
C PRO A 336 -10.94 -17.54 25.16
N GLU A 337 -11.21 -18.72 24.58
CA GLU A 337 -12.06 -18.93 23.41
C GLU A 337 -13.54 -18.57 23.66
N GLU A 338 -13.92 -18.38 24.91
CA GLU A 338 -15.30 -18.00 25.30
C GLU A 338 -15.46 -16.48 25.49
N LEU A 339 -14.35 -15.73 25.63
CA LEU A 339 -14.36 -14.26 25.78
C LEU A 339 -15.07 -13.54 24.62
N PRO A 340 -14.90 -13.92 23.34
CA PRO A 340 -15.57 -13.23 22.25
C PRO A 340 -17.09 -13.24 22.36
N LEU A 341 -17.70 -14.31 22.90
CA LEU A 341 -19.14 -14.37 23.12
C LEU A 341 -19.60 -13.36 24.19
N LEU A 342 -18.83 -13.21 25.25
CA LEU A 342 -19.10 -12.21 26.29
C LEU A 342 -18.90 -10.79 25.75
N ASN A 343 -17.86 -10.56 25.01
CA ASN A 343 -17.61 -9.25 24.38
C ASN A 343 -18.73 -8.89 23.37
N GLN A 344 -19.23 -9.86 22.63
CA GLN A 344 -20.40 -9.65 21.77
C GLN A 344 -21.66 -9.32 22.60
N LEU A 345 -21.88 -10.04 23.71
CA LEU A 345 -22.98 -9.73 24.63
C LEU A 345 -22.88 -8.29 25.14
N ILE A 346 -21.69 -7.84 25.51
CA ILE A 346 -21.44 -6.45 25.96
C ILE A 346 -21.70 -5.46 24.82
N ALA A 347 -21.21 -5.76 23.61
CA ALA A 347 -21.37 -4.92 22.43
C ALA A 347 -22.84 -4.72 22.01
N ASP A 348 -23.70 -5.70 22.31
CA ASP A 348 -25.13 -5.69 21.99
C ASP A 348 -26.00 -5.06 23.09
N LEU A 349 -25.43 -4.59 24.19
CA LEU A 349 -26.18 -3.94 25.26
C LEU A 349 -26.87 -2.65 24.79
N PRO A 350 -28.02 -2.28 25.41
CA PRO A 350 -28.73 -1.06 25.04
C PRO A 350 -27.97 0.19 25.51
N ILE A 351 -27.40 0.95 24.58
CA ILE A 351 -26.63 2.17 24.86
C ILE A 351 -27.47 3.19 25.61
N GLY A 352 -26.90 3.77 26.66
CA GLY A 352 -27.52 4.81 27.50
C GLY A 352 -28.64 4.28 28.42
N LYS A 353 -29.00 2.99 28.39
CA LYS A 353 -29.99 2.41 29.31
C LYS A 353 -29.28 1.64 30.41
N PRO A 354 -29.61 1.87 31.67
CA PRO A 354 -29.05 1.13 32.78
C PRO A 354 -29.35 -0.37 32.66
N VAL A 355 -28.35 -1.22 32.81
CA VAL A 355 -28.44 -2.68 32.87
C VAL A 355 -27.92 -3.17 34.21
N SER A 356 -28.42 -4.32 34.68
CA SER A 356 -28.00 -4.95 35.92
C SER A 356 -26.80 -5.86 35.68
N ALA A 357 -25.78 -5.76 36.54
CA ALA A 357 -24.64 -6.67 36.58
C ALA A 357 -24.53 -7.25 38.01
N VAL A 358 -24.43 -8.56 38.10
CA VAL A 358 -24.16 -9.23 39.41
C VAL A 358 -22.72 -9.67 39.40
N VAL A 359 -21.97 -9.15 40.43
CA VAL A 359 -20.57 -9.52 40.66
C VAL A 359 -20.42 -10.22 41.99
N ARG A 360 -19.48 -11.16 42.07
CA ARG A 360 -19.02 -11.70 43.36
C ARG A 360 -17.76 -10.94 43.78
N ARG A 361 -17.86 -10.31 44.95
CA ARG A 361 -16.81 -9.52 45.59
C ARG A 361 -16.62 -9.98 47.03
N ASP A 362 -15.42 -10.39 47.39
CA ASP A 362 -15.12 -10.92 48.76
C ASP A 362 -16.09 -12.01 49.20
N GLY A 363 -16.45 -12.92 48.28
CA GLY A 363 -17.36 -14.04 48.54
C GLY A 363 -18.82 -13.66 48.64
N LYS A 364 -19.23 -12.40 48.36
CA LYS A 364 -20.61 -11.92 48.41
C LYS A 364 -21.05 -11.44 47.05
N ASP A 365 -22.30 -11.75 46.68
CA ASP A 365 -22.88 -11.26 45.47
C ASP A 365 -23.37 -9.81 45.63
N VAL A 366 -22.88 -8.93 44.76
CA VAL A 366 -23.19 -7.50 44.73
C VAL A 366 -23.86 -7.19 43.39
N THR A 367 -25.00 -6.49 43.44
CA THR A 367 -25.65 -6.01 42.22
C THR A 367 -25.20 -4.59 41.89
N LEU A 368 -24.65 -4.39 40.74
CA LEU A 368 -24.25 -3.10 40.20
C LEU A 368 -25.22 -2.70 39.10
N THR A 369 -25.39 -1.40 38.87
CA THR A 369 -26.15 -0.85 37.75
C THR A 369 -25.21 -0.05 36.88
N VAL A 370 -25.06 -0.44 35.62
CA VAL A 370 -24.15 0.21 34.66
C VAL A 370 -24.94 0.68 33.44
N ALA A 371 -24.69 1.90 32.98
CA ALA A 371 -25.26 2.43 31.74
C ALA A 371 -24.18 2.37 30.64
N PRO A 372 -24.29 1.46 29.65
CA PRO A 372 -23.32 1.35 28.57
C PRO A 372 -23.23 2.64 27.77
N GLU A 373 -22.03 3.06 27.41
CA GLU A 373 -21.79 4.16 26.47
C GLU A 373 -21.54 3.61 25.06
N SER A 374 -21.60 4.48 24.05
CA SER A 374 -21.22 4.10 22.69
C SER A 374 -19.71 3.86 22.61
N ARG A 375 -19.30 2.72 22.04
CA ARG A 375 -17.89 2.44 21.75
C ARG A 375 -17.36 3.47 20.74
N GLU A 376 -16.25 4.10 21.05
CA GLU A 376 -15.51 4.94 20.14
C GLU A 376 -14.65 4.08 19.21
N ALA A 377 -14.31 4.57 18.01
CA ALA A 377 -13.31 3.94 17.18
C ALA A 377 -11.96 3.95 17.90
N ALA A 378 -11.23 2.82 17.86
CA ALA A 378 -9.93 2.71 18.49
C ALA A 378 -8.95 3.72 17.91
N ARG A 379 -8.95 3.89 16.58
CA ARG A 379 -8.18 4.90 15.87
C ARG A 379 -9.12 5.79 15.04
N PRO A 380 -9.29 7.08 15.41
CA PRO A 380 -9.98 8.06 14.57
C PRO A 380 -9.31 8.23 13.22
N ARG A 381 -10.08 8.68 12.21
CA ARG A 381 -9.57 8.85 10.83
C ARG A 381 -8.37 9.78 10.76
N GLU A 382 -7.37 9.35 10.02
CA GLU A 382 -6.16 10.08 9.74
C GLU A 382 -6.35 11.07 8.58
N ARG A 383 -5.51 12.12 8.56
CA ARG A 383 -5.57 13.18 7.56
C ARG A 383 -4.17 13.70 7.22
N GLU A 384 -3.94 14.02 5.93
CA GLU A 384 -2.75 14.76 5.51
C GLU A 384 -2.90 16.26 5.78
N PHE A 385 -1.85 16.86 6.31
CA PHE A 385 -1.65 18.30 6.44
C PHE A 385 -0.46 18.72 5.59
N ALA A 386 -0.71 18.85 4.28
CA ALA A 386 0.33 19.10 3.26
C ALA A 386 1.18 20.33 3.53
N ASP A 387 0.56 21.42 4.05
CA ASP A 387 1.23 22.68 4.40
C ASP A 387 2.18 22.55 5.60
N TRP A 388 2.00 21.50 6.40
CA TRP A 388 2.83 21.15 7.54
C TRP A 388 3.87 20.06 7.20
N GLY A 389 3.63 19.30 6.14
CA GLY A 389 4.41 18.11 5.80
C GLY A 389 4.26 17.01 6.84
N MET A 390 3.03 16.74 7.28
CA MET A 390 2.73 15.69 8.25
C MET A 390 1.35 15.09 8.00
N THR A 391 1.12 13.93 8.60
CA THR A 391 -0.22 13.36 8.79
C THR A 391 -0.56 13.37 10.27
N GLY A 392 -1.85 13.31 10.58
CA GLY A 392 -2.30 13.30 11.96
C GLY A 392 -3.79 13.06 12.09
N ARG A 393 -4.22 12.78 13.30
CA ARG A 393 -5.61 12.46 13.64
C ARG A 393 -5.97 12.90 15.05
N ASP A 394 -7.24 12.82 15.37
CA ASP A 394 -7.71 12.97 16.74
C ASP A 394 -7.22 11.80 17.61
N LEU A 395 -7.22 11.98 18.92
CA LEU A 395 -6.97 10.89 19.87
C LEU A 395 -8.31 10.29 20.31
N SER A 396 -8.37 8.96 20.42
CA SER A 396 -9.42 8.30 21.18
C SER A 396 -9.20 8.47 22.70
N GLN A 397 -10.24 8.20 23.49
CA GLN A 397 -10.12 8.26 24.95
C GLN A 397 -9.11 7.24 25.48
N LEU A 398 -9.11 6.05 24.89
CA LEU A 398 -8.20 4.97 25.27
C LEU A 398 -6.73 5.35 24.96
N GLU A 399 -6.45 5.82 23.76
CA GLU A 399 -5.11 6.27 23.38
C GLU A 399 -4.59 7.41 24.27
N ALA A 400 -5.46 8.38 24.60
CA ALA A 400 -5.08 9.45 25.51
C ALA A 400 -4.65 8.91 26.88
N GLN A 401 -5.34 7.88 27.39
CA GLN A 401 -4.98 7.22 28.65
C GLN A 401 -3.67 6.42 28.54
N GLU A 402 -3.48 5.66 27.47
CA GLU A 402 -2.22 4.93 27.19
C GLU A 402 -1.03 5.88 27.12
N MET A 403 -1.23 7.05 26.51
CA MET A 403 -0.25 8.15 26.49
C MET A 403 -0.15 8.91 27.83
N ARG A 404 -0.90 8.48 28.86
CA ARG A 404 -0.97 9.13 30.20
C ARG A 404 -1.38 10.60 30.15
N ARG A 405 -2.22 10.95 29.21
CA ARG A 405 -2.81 12.30 29.06
C ARG A 405 -4.09 12.40 29.89
N LYS A 406 -4.36 13.61 30.41
CA LYS A 406 -5.60 13.90 31.14
C LYS A 406 -6.79 14.14 30.22
N THR A 407 -6.55 14.59 29.00
CA THR A 407 -7.56 14.88 27.99
C THR A 407 -7.11 14.33 26.65
N ARG A 408 -8.06 14.10 25.76
CA ARG A 408 -7.80 13.73 24.37
C ARG A 408 -7.58 14.96 23.46
N ASP A 409 -7.57 16.17 24.02
CA ASP A 409 -7.41 17.39 23.24
C ASP A 409 -6.04 17.43 22.54
N GLY A 410 -6.06 17.82 21.28
CA GLY A 410 -4.90 17.94 20.41
C GLY A 410 -5.01 17.11 19.14
N VAL A 411 -3.98 17.19 18.32
CA VAL A 411 -3.81 16.39 17.10
C VAL A 411 -2.58 15.52 17.24
N LEU A 412 -2.77 14.22 17.21
CA LEU A 412 -1.68 13.24 17.23
C LEU A 412 -1.00 13.24 15.86
N VAL A 413 0.30 13.47 15.86
CA VAL A 413 1.15 13.37 14.66
C VAL A 413 1.46 11.89 14.40
N THR A 414 1.05 11.39 13.25
CA THR A 414 1.18 9.97 12.88
C THR A 414 2.34 9.69 11.95
N SER A 415 2.68 10.62 11.06
CA SER A 415 3.90 10.55 10.26
C SER A 415 4.38 11.93 9.81
N ILE A 416 5.67 12.03 9.43
CA ILE A 416 6.32 13.28 9.04
C ILE A 416 6.97 13.12 7.66
N ARG A 417 6.81 14.15 6.82
CA ARG A 417 7.42 14.23 5.49
C ARG A 417 8.87 14.67 5.61
N SER A 418 9.77 13.88 5.04
CA SER A 418 11.18 14.25 4.96
C SER A 418 11.37 15.53 4.15
N GLY A 419 12.16 16.50 4.69
CA GLY A 419 12.33 17.84 4.13
C GLY A 419 11.08 18.73 4.24
N GLY A 420 10.06 18.30 4.97
CA GLY A 420 8.84 19.06 5.22
C GLY A 420 8.98 20.09 6.35
N PRO A 421 8.03 21.04 6.46
CA PRO A 421 8.07 22.10 7.47
C PRO A 421 8.19 21.61 8.91
N CYS A 422 7.48 20.52 9.28
CA CYS A 422 7.54 19.93 10.62
C CYS A 422 8.91 19.32 10.94
N GLU A 423 9.57 18.67 9.97
CA GLU A 423 10.92 18.14 10.15
C GLU A 423 11.98 19.25 10.23
N ASP A 424 11.81 20.33 9.46
CA ASP A 424 12.73 21.47 9.45
C ASP A 424 12.66 22.32 10.72
N ALA A 425 11.58 22.23 11.51
CA ALA A 425 11.40 22.98 12.75
C ALA A 425 12.45 22.65 13.81
N ARG A 426 12.71 23.57 14.74
CA ARG A 426 13.66 23.37 15.86
C ARG A 426 13.05 23.85 17.19
N PRO A 427 12.79 22.90 18.12
CA PRO A 427 12.87 21.45 17.98
C PRO A 427 11.93 20.92 16.88
N ARG A 428 12.35 19.86 16.18
CA ARG A 428 11.52 19.25 15.12
C ARG A 428 10.25 18.62 15.73
N VAL A 429 9.18 18.63 14.97
CA VAL A 429 8.00 17.82 15.27
C VAL A 429 8.30 16.38 14.87
N ILE A 430 7.89 15.42 15.66
CA ILE A 430 8.12 13.98 15.39
C ILE A 430 6.81 13.19 15.53
N GLU A 431 6.80 11.99 15.00
CA GLU A 431 5.73 11.02 15.20
C GLU A 431 5.50 10.78 16.71
N GLY A 432 4.23 10.70 17.11
CA GLY A 432 3.80 10.57 18.51
C GLY A 432 3.69 11.89 19.29
N ASP A 433 4.07 13.03 18.70
CA ASP A 433 3.76 14.34 19.29
C ASP A 433 2.27 14.63 19.22
N VAL A 434 1.74 15.33 20.22
CA VAL A 434 0.35 15.83 20.19
C VAL A 434 0.38 17.35 20.12
N ILE A 435 -0.06 17.91 19.00
CA ILE A 435 -0.15 19.37 18.81
C ILE A 435 -1.35 19.88 19.60
N THR A 436 -1.11 20.72 20.58
CA THR A 436 -2.13 21.28 21.48
C THR A 436 -2.41 22.75 21.28
N GLY A 437 -1.60 23.45 20.46
CA GLY A 437 -1.81 24.86 20.15
C GLY A 437 -1.07 25.33 18.91
N VAL A 438 -1.68 26.26 18.18
CA VAL A 438 -1.14 26.90 16.98
C VAL A 438 -1.36 28.40 17.06
N ALA A 439 -0.31 29.19 16.81
CA ALA A 439 -0.34 30.67 16.83
C ALA A 439 -0.96 31.24 18.13
N GLY A 440 -0.68 30.61 19.27
CA GLY A 440 -1.18 31.03 20.59
C GLY A 440 -2.64 30.63 20.87
N LYS A 441 -3.31 29.93 19.95
CA LYS A 441 -4.66 29.41 20.16
C LYS A 441 -4.62 27.91 20.49
N PRO A 442 -5.43 27.43 21.45
CA PRO A 442 -5.52 26.00 21.72
C PRO A 442 -6.14 25.28 20.51
N VAL A 443 -5.67 24.05 20.29
CA VAL A 443 -6.16 23.11 19.26
C VAL A 443 -6.59 21.83 19.99
N ARG A 444 -7.85 21.44 19.83
CA ARG A 444 -8.42 20.29 20.51
C ARG A 444 -8.64 19.08 19.60
N ASN A 445 -8.69 19.31 18.30
CA ASN A 445 -8.98 18.29 17.31
C ASN A 445 -8.48 18.70 15.91
N VAL A 446 -8.54 17.74 14.99
CA VAL A 446 -8.15 17.90 13.58
C VAL A 446 -8.87 19.06 12.89
N ARG A 447 -10.16 19.28 13.20
CA ARG A 447 -10.94 20.38 12.61
C ARG A 447 -10.39 21.74 13.05
N GLU A 448 -10.18 21.94 14.36
CA GLU A 448 -9.62 23.19 14.87
C GLU A 448 -8.19 23.43 14.35
N PHE A 449 -7.41 22.35 14.16
CA PHE A 449 -6.09 22.44 13.54
C PHE A 449 -6.18 22.87 12.07
N ALA A 450 -7.11 22.31 11.30
CA ALA A 450 -7.34 22.70 9.92
C ALA A 450 -7.79 24.19 9.82
N ASP A 451 -8.69 24.63 10.70
CA ASP A 451 -9.15 26.03 10.77
C ASP A 451 -7.98 26.98 11.11
N ALA A 452 -7.12 26.60 12.05
CA ALA A 452 -5.91 27.36 12.39
C ALA A 452 -4.93 27.42 11.22
N THR A 453 -4.76 26.32 10.49
CA THR A 453 -3.92 26.23 9.28
C THR A 453 -4.46 27.19 8.21
N ALA A 454 -5.75 27.14 7.91
CA ALA A 454 -6.37 28.03 6.93
C ALA A 454 -6.19 29.50 7.28
N ALA A 455 -6.32 29.87 8.55
CA ALA A 455 -6.10 31.23 9.02
C ALA A 455 -4.67 31.75 8.80
N ILE A 456 -3.67 30.85 8.78
CA ILE A 456 -2.27 31.19 8.56
C ILE A 456 -1.96 31.26 7.05
N THR A 457 -2.48 30.31 6.26
CA THR A 457 -2.09 30.11 4.86
C THR A 457 -2.95 30.86 3.86
N THR A 458 -4.17 31.30 4.24
CA THR A 458 -5.06 32.04 3.32
C THR A 458 -4.43 33.35 2.87
N GLY A 459 -4.22 33.46 1.55
CA GLY A 459 -3.58 34.62 0.93
C GLY A 459 -2.07 34.72 1.05
N ALA A 460 -1.43 33.77 1.76
CA ALA A 460 0.02 33.74 1.88
C ALA A 460 0.66 33.21 0.57
N LYS A 461 1.64 33.96 0.05
CA LYS A 461 2.43 33.55 -1.14
C LYS A 461 3.67 32.74 -0.78
N GLU A 462 4.10 32.80 0.47
CA GLU A 462 5.27 32.12 1.02
C GLU A 462 4.92 31.45 2.34
N PRO A 463 5.69 30.45 2.78
CA PRO A 463 5.47 29.79 4.06
C PRO A 463 5.50 30.78 5.24
N MET A 464 4.50 30.71 6.10
CA MET A 464 4.33 31.60 7.24
C MET A 464 4.82 30.96 8.55
N PRO A 465 5.59 31.65 9.39
CA PRO A 465 6.01 31.11 10.67
C PRO A 465 4.83 31.02 11.65
N ALA A 466 4.59 29.85 12.22
CA ALA A 466 3.60 29.62 13.24
C ALA A 466 4.26 29.07 14.50
N LEU A 467 3.95 29.67 15.66
CA LEU A 467 4.30 29.12 16.97
C LEU A 467 3.40 27.93 17.27
N VAL A 468 3.98 26.77 17.57
CA VAL A 468 3.30 25.51 17.82
C VAL A 468 3.60 25.05 19.25
N ALA A 469 2.56 24.77 20.02
CA ALA A 469 2.65 24.08 21.29
C ALA A 469 2.35 22.60 21.07
N LEU A 470 3.16 21.73 21.62
CA LEU A 470 2.97 20.29 21.50
C LEU A 470 3.38 19.59 22.80
N ASP A 471 2.72 18.46 23.05
CA ASP A 471 3.08 17.52 24.12
C ASP A 471 3.83 16.35 23.51
N ARG A 472 4.98 16.04 24.09
CA ARG A 472 5.81 14.88 23.77
C ARG A 472 6.01 14.06 25.02
N ARG A 473 5.37 12.89 25.09
CA ARG A 473 5.34 12.10 26.34
C ARG A 473 4.79 12.95 27.51
N ALA A 474 5.58 13.21 28.54
CA ALA A 474 5.19 14.02 29.70
C ALA A 474 5.67 15.49 29.64
N GLU A 475 6.28 15.92 28.53
CA GLU A 475 6.91 17.24 28.40
C GLU A 475 6.15 18.12 27.40
N GLN A 476 6.12 19.41 27.67
CA GLN A 476 5.53 20.40 26.79
C GLN A 476 6.61 21.17 26.03
N TYR A 477 6.50 21.20 24.72
CA TYR A 477 7.44 21.89 23.82
C TYR A 477 6.78 23.03 23.10
N LEU A 478 7.59 24.05 22.78
CA LEU A 478 7.25 25.08 21.82
C LEU A 478 8.23 25.00 20.66
N THR A 479 7.71 25.09 19.45
CA THR A 479 8.53 25.17 18.24
C THR A 479 7.93 26.15 17.25
N VAL A 480 8.69 26.57 16.25
CA VAL A 480 8.22 27.39 15.13
C VAL A 480 8.26 26.58 13.85
N VAL A 481 7.12 26.39 13.23
CA VAL A 481 6.97 25.72 11.94
C VAL A 481 6.69 26.74 10.85
N LYS A 482 7.38 26.68 9.72
CA LYS A 482 7.10 27.49 8.54
C LYS A 482 6.00 26.80 7.71
N VAL A 483 4.74 27.12 8.01
CA VAL A 483 3.56 26.49 7.42
C VAL A 483 3.32 27.00 6.02
N GLY A 484 3.13 26.11 5.06
CA GLY A 484 2.88 26.40 3.65
C GLY A 484 3.81 25.67 2.70
N LYS A 485 3.46 25.67 1.42
CA LYS A 485 4.28 25.04 0.38
C LYS A 485 5.51 25.89 0.10
N LYS A 486 6.70 25.30 0.19
CA LYS A 486 7.93 25.95 -0.32
C LYS A 486 7.76 26.11 -1.84
N PRO A 487 8.05 27.32 -2.40
CA PRO A 487 8.15 27.45 -3.85
C PRO A 487 9.17 26.43 -4.36
N THR A 488 8.79 25.59 -5.32
CA THR A 488 9.75 24.73 -6.00
C THR A 488 10.72 25.65 -6.75
N PRO A 489 12.01 25.69 -6.43
CA PRO A 489 12.97 26.47 -7.22
C PRO A 489 12.85 26.01 -8.67
N ALA A 490 12.73 26.96 -9.59
CA ALA A 490 12.89 26.63 -11.01
C ALA A 490 14.25 25.93 -11.14
N PRO A 491 14.34 24.79 -11.86
CA PRO A 491 15.61 24.11 -12.06
C PRO A 491 16.60 25.13 -12.60
N ALA A 492 17.71 25.32 -11.88
CA ALA A 492 18.79 26.18 -12.34
C ALA A 492 19.27 25.60 -13.67
N GLY A 493 19.03 26.31 -14.77
CA GLY A 493 19.49 25.89 -16.08
C GLY A 493 21.01 25.74 -16.05
N GLU A 494 21.53 24.58 -16.40
CA GLU A 494 22.96 24.42 -16.59
C GLU A 494 23.39 25.22 -17.82
N ALA A 495 24.43 25.99 -17.71
CA ALA A 495 24.98 26.68 -18.86
C ALA A 495 25.41 25.63 -19.89
N SER A 496 24.89 25.74 -21.11
CA SER A 496 25.29 24.88 -22.23
C SER A 496 26.81 24.95 -22.40
N LYS A 497 27.43 23.78 -22.60
CA LYS A 497 28.88 23.64 -22.83
C LYS A 497 29.11 23.12 -24.24
N ALA A 498 30.32 23.29 -24.74
CA ALA A 498 30.69 22.68 -26.01
C ALA A 498 30.57 21.18 -25.96
N TRP A 499 30.07 20.60 -27.04
CA TRP A 499 29.69 19.19 -27.16
C TRP A 499 29.90 18.73 -28.60
N ILE A 500 30.02 17.42 -28.83
CA ILE A 500 30.42 16.90 -30.15
C ILE A 500 29.40 15.91 -30.75
N GLY A 501 28.31 15.56 -30.06
CA GLY A 501 27.28 14.69 -30.62
C GLY A 501 27.70 13.24 -30.83
N LEU A 502 28.60 12.71 -30.02
CA LEU A 502 29.10 11.34 -30.07
C LEU A 502 28.94 10.65 -28.74
N ASN A 503 28.68 9.32 -28.79
CA ASN A 503 28.99 8.44 -27.69
C ASN A 503 30.32 7.73 -27.96
N THR A 504 31.13 7.60 -26.92
CA THR A 504 32.47 7.04 -27.05
C THR A 504 32.74 6.00 -25.96
N GLN A 505 33.63 5.08 -26.28
CA GLN A 505 34.19 4.08 -25.38
C GLN A 505 35.73 4.31 -25.30
N VAL A 506 36.31 4.22 -24.12
CA VAL A 506 37.74 4.31 -23.97
C VAL A 506 38.39 3.13 -24.67
N LEU A 507 39.46 3.42 -25.45
CA LEU A 507 40.31 2.40 -26.03
C LEU A 507 41.26 1.89 -24.94
N THR A 508 40.87 0.79 -24.27
CA THR A 508 41.72 0.17 -23.23
C THR A 508 42.98 -0.44 -23.86
N ARG A 509 44.01 -0.70 -23.04
CA ARG A 509 45.24 -1.34 -23.52
C ARG A 509 44.97 -2.70 -24.17
N GLU A 510 44.15 -3.51 -23.55
CA GLU A 510 43.77 -4.84 -24.08
C GLU A 510 43.07 -4.71 -25.45
N MET A 511 42.18 -3.71 -25.60
CA MET A 511 41.53 -3.43 -26.89
C MET A 511 42.53 -2.94 -27.92
N ALA A 512 43.48 -2.04 -27.55
CA ALA A 512 44.51 -1.55 -28.45
C ALA A 512 45.43 -2.69 -28.91
N GLU A 513 45.84 -3.57 -28.01
CA GLU A 513 46.64 -4.77 -28.33
C GLU A 513 45.88 -5.71 -29.29
N ALA A 514 44.60 -5.99 -29.00
CA ALA A 514 43.75 -6.84 -29.84
C ALA A 514 43.55 -6.25 -31.24
N LEU A 515 43.52 -4.91 -31.36
CA LEU A 515 43.41 -4.19 -32.62
C LEU A 515 44.79 -4.01 -33.31
N LYS A 516 45.88 -4.54 -32.74
CA LYS A 516 47.26 -4.39 -33.22
C LYS A 516 47.75 -2.92 -33.23
N LEU A 517 47.32 -2.15 -32.26
CA LEU A 517 47.64 -0.72 -32.04
C LEU A 517 48.16 -0.45 -30.61
N PRO A 518 49.19 -1.19 -30.10
CA PRO A 518 49.51 -1.30 -28.66
C PRO A 518 49.88 0.05 -28.03
N ASP A 519 50.39 1.03 -28.79
CA ASP A 519 50.81 2.33 -28.31
C ASP A 519 49.77 3.44 -28.52
N THR A 520 48.56 3.06 -28.97
CA THR A 520 47.50 4.00 -29.26
C THR A 520 46.61 4.23 -28.04
N THR A 521 46.38 5.48 -27.71
CA THR A 521 45.44 5.91 -26.65
C THR A 521 44.34 6.80 -27.24
N GLY A 522 43.16 6.78 -26.64
CA GLY A 522 42.05 7.60 -27.12
C GLY A 522 40.71 6.98 -26.87
N VAL A 523 39.71 7.32 -27.67
CA VAL A 523 38.37 6.84 -27.55
C VAL A 523 37.85 6.28 -28.89
N ARG A 524 37.05 5.22 -28.82
CA ARG A 524 36.38 4.64 -29.97
C ARG A 524 34.97 5.20 -30.04
N VAL A 525 34.55 5.65 -31.22
CA VAL A 525 33.15 6.08 -31.46
C VAL A 525 32.24 4.88 -31.42
N THR A 526 31.27 4.91 -30.53
CA THR A 526 30.26 3.86 -30.38
C THR A 526 28.91 4.24 -31.03
N GLN A 527 28.64 5.55 -31.09
CA GLN A 527 27.46 6.10 -31.74
C GLN A 527 27.73 7.53 -32.23
N VAL A 528 27.20 7.86 -33.39
CA VAL A 528 27.11 9.23 -33.92
C VAL A 528 25.64 9.66 -33.86
N LEU A 529 25.40 10.76 -33.15
CA LEU A 529 24.02 11.21 -32.96
C LEU A 529 23.48 11.93 -34.21
N PRO A 530 22.24 11.65 -34.59
CA PRO A 530 21.65 12.25 -35.80
C PRO A 530 21.49 13.77 -35.66
N GLY A 531 21.76 14.50 -36.75
CA GLY A 531 21.56 15.95 -36.84
C GLY A 531 22.62 16.76 -36.10
N THR A 532 23.76 16.16 -35.74
CA THR A 532 24.87 16.82 -35.06
C THR A 532 26.01 17.16 -36.02
N SER A 533 26.90 18.04 -35.59
CA SER A 533 28.13 18.38 -36.34
C SER A 533 29.01 17.15 -36.55
N ALA A 534 29.03 16.20 -35.65
CA ALA A 534 29.75 14.94 -35.81
C ALA A 534 29.27 14.11 -37.01
N GLN A 535 27.96 14.03 -37.21
CA GLN A 535 27.37 13.38 -38.37
C GLN A 535 27.74 14.14 -39.66
N SER A 536 27.61 15.45 -39.65
CA SER A 536 27.91 16.33 -40.79
C SER A 536 29.39 16.31 -41.19
N ALA A 537 30.26 16.16 -40.20
CA ALA A 537 31.72 16.01 -40.40
C ALA A 537 32.13 14.61 -40.91
N GLY A 538 31.16 13.67 -40.99
CA GLY A 538 31.41 12.32 -41.53
C GLY A 538 32.12 11.38 -40.55
N LEU A 539 32.00 11.62 -39.26
CA LEU A 539 32.40 10.64 -38.23
C LEU A 539 31.56 9.39 -38.28
N ARG A 540 32.14 8.23 -37.97
CA ARG A 540 31.49 6.92 -38.07
C ARG A 540 31.73 6.10 -36.82
N VAL A 541 30.81 5.20 -36.57
CA VAL A 541 31.00 4.17 -35.54
C VAL A 541 32.20 3.33 -35.89
N GLY A 542 33.09 3.13 -34.92
CA GLY A 542 34.37 2.43 -35.12
C GLY A 542 35.58 3.34 -35.27
N ASP A 543 35.40 4.62 -35.56
CA ASP A 543 36.49 5.59 -35.57
C ASP A 543 37.21 5.63 -34.23
N LEU A 544 38.54 5.67 -34.23
CA LEU A 544 39.35 5.88 -33.04
C LEU A 544 39.82 7.33 -33.03
N ILE A 545 39.29 8.13 -32.10
CA ILE A 545 39.72 9.53 -31.93
C ILE A 545 40.91 9.50 -30.98
N ILE A 546 42.07 9.84 -31.49
CA ILE A 546 43.38 9.79 -30.77
C ILE A 546 43.90 11.14 -30.37
N GLY A 547 43.37 12.23 -30.96
CA GLY A 547 43.80 13.60 -30.67
C GLY A 547 42.77 14.66 -31.04
N ILE A 548 42.92 15.84 -30.47
CA ILE A 548 42.20 17.09 -30.79
C ILE A 548 43.15 18.25 -30.84
N ASP A 549 43.17 19.03 -31.91
CA ASP A 549 44.07 20.16 -32.15
C ASP A 549 45.53 19.83 -31.84
N GLY A 550 45.99 18.66 -32.29
CA GLY A 550 47.34 18.15 -32.06
C GLY A 550 47.64 17.64 -30.63
N LYS A 551 46.71 17.77 -29.70
CA LYS A 551 46.82 17.21 -28.34
C LYS A 551 46.36 15.78 -28.30
N LYS A 552 47.18 14.85 -27.82
CA LYS A 552 46.82 13.45 -27.66
C LYS A 552 45.75 13.25 -26.55
N ILE A 553 44.84 12.34 -26.79
CA ILE A 553 43.84 11.92 -25.79
C ILE A 553 44.44 10.81 -24.93
N ALA A 554 44.75 11.13 -23.67
CA ALA A 554 45.37 10.19 -22.72
C ALA A 554 44.32 9.30 -22.05
N ALA A 555 43.45 8.62 -22.82
CA ALA A 555 42.44 7.71 -22.35
C ALA A 555 42.82 6.27 -22.73
N PHE A 556 43.07 5.40 -21.70
CA PHE A 556 43.53 4.02 -21.87
C PHE A 556 43.08 3.07 -20.73
N ARG A 557 42.24 3.55 -19.82
CA ARG A 557 41.60 2.78 -18.76
C ARG A 557 40.13 3.15 -18.70
N PRO A 558 39.24 2.24 -18.29
CA PRO A 558 37.79 2.53 -18.22
C PRO A 558 37.46 3.81 -17.44
N GLU A 559 38.23 4.13 -16.38
CA GLU A 559 38.05 5.32 -15.54
C GLU A 559 38.32 6.64 -16.29
N HIS A 560 38.98 6.56 -17.44
CA HIS A 560 39.29 7.74 -18.30
C HIS A 560 38.08 8.11 -19.23
N PHE A 561 36.87 7.60 -18.97
CA PHE A 561 35.69 7.83 -19.81
C PHE A 561 35.34 9.33 -20.00
N ASP A 562 35.69 10.19 -19.05
CA ASP A 562 35.40 11.62 -19.11
C ASP A 562 36.56 12.45 -19.70
N VAL A 563 37.73 11.86 -20.03
CA VAL A 563 38.90 12.62 -20.55
C VAL A 563 38.58 13.35 -21.85
N PHE A 564 38.03 12.63 -22.84
CA PHE A 564 37.66 13.24 -24.11
C PHE A 564 36.48 14.24 -23.98
N PRO A 565 35.37 13.93 -23.30
CA PRO A 565 34.33 14.92 -23.03
C PRO A 565 34.84 16.15 -22.26
N ALA A 566 35.75 15.99 -21.31
CA ALA A 566 36.33 17.10 -20.57
C ALA A 566 37.20 18.01 -21.45
N MET A 567 37.96 17.44 -22.40
CA MET A 567 38.71 18.23 -23.38
C MET A 567 37.75 19.04 -24.26
N ILE A 568 36.66 18.47 -24.74
CA ILE A 568 35.63 19.17 -25.54
C ILE A 568 35.03 20.35 -24.77
N ARG A 569 34.68 20.14 -23.49
CA ARG A 569 34.05 21.17 -22.63
C ARG A 569 34.95 22.38 -22.34
N GLN A 570 36.25 22.31 -22.68
CA GLN A 570 37.18 23.45 -22.53
C GLN A 570 37.09 24.44 -23.70
N TYR A 571 36.44 24.08 -24.79
CA TYR A 571 36.26 24.96 -25.94
C TYR A 571 34.93 25.75 -25.83
N ASP A 572 34.83 26.80 -26.60
CA ASP A 572 33.62 27.56 -26.77
C ASP A 572 32.64 26.83 -27.71
N ILE A 573 31.35 27.05 -27.50
CA ILE A 573 30.29 26.57 -28.42
C ILE A 573 30.55 27.22 -29.79
N GLY A 574 30.51 26.39 -30.86
CA GLY A 574 30.78 26.82 -32.22
C GLY A 574 32.27 26.85 -32.58
N ALA A 575 33.17 26.56 -31.64
CA ALA A 575 34.61 26.48 -31.94
C ALA A 575 34.89 25.40 -32.99
N GLN A 576 35.75 25.74 -33.96
CA GLN A 576 36.28 24.81 -34.95
C GLN A 576 37.49 24.08 -34.37
N VAL A 577 37.40 22.76 -34.27
CA VAL A 577 38.49 21.90 -33.80
C VAL A 577 38.88 20.87 -34.85
N GLU A 578 40.10 20.41 -34.86
CA GLU A 578 40.62 19.37 -35.75
C GLU A 578 40.77 18.06 -34.94
N LEU A 579 39.92 17.05 -35.24
CA LEU A 579 40.09 15.73 -34.65
C LEU A 579 41.11 14.90 -35.41
N THR A 580 42.05 14.28 -34.72
CA THR A 580 42.89 13.23 -35.28
C THR A 580 42.21 11.88 -35.09
N VAL A 581 41.80 11.26 -36.19
CA VAL A 581 40.99 10.02 -36.21
C VAL A 581 41.77 8.94 -36.94
N LEU A 582 41.89 7.77 -36.33
CA LEU A 582 42.39 6.58 -36.99
C LEU A 582 41.22 5.76 -37.50
N ARG A 583 41.08 5.64 -38.81
CA ARG A 583 40.03 4.92 -39.51
C ARG A 583 40.67 3.91 -40.45
N ASP A 584 40.29 2.62 -40.38
CA ASP A 584 40.80 1.54 -41.19
C ASP A 584 42.35 1.50 -41.27
N GLY A 585 43.02 1.83 -40.16
CA GLY A 585 44.47 1.87 -40.03
C GLY A 585 45.13 3.16 -40.60
N ALA A 586 44.40 4.09 -41.15
CA ALA A 586 44.88 5.35 -41.67
C ALA A 586 44.50 6.54 -40.78
N GLU A 587 45.45 7.40 -40.48
CA GLU A 587 45.22 8.63 -39.73
C GLU A 587 44.61 9.70 -40.64
N GLN A 588 43.50 10.30 -40.17
CA GLN A 588 42.76 11.34 -40.86
C GLN A 588 42.55 12.54 -39.93
N LYS A 589 42.61 13.74 -40.49
CA LYS A 589 42.27 14.97 -39.79
C LYS A 589 40.88 15.42 -40.19
N ILE A 590 39.97 15.50 -39.25
CA ILE A 590 38.57 15.84 -39.46
C ILE A 590 38.25 17.15 -38.77
N PRO A 591 38.03 18.25 -39.50
CA PRO A 591 37.60 19.50 -38.93
C PRO A 591 36.10 19.39 -38.53
N ILE A 592 35.77 19.89 -37.33
CA ILE A 592 34.40 19.85 -36.82
C ILE A 592 34.09 21.10 -36.01
N ALA A 593 32.90 21.65 -36.15
CA ALA A 593 32.35 22.68 -35.26
C ALA A 593 31.72 22.04 -34.05
N LEU A 594 31.99 22.55 -32.87
CA LEU A 594 31.39 22.01 -31.64
C LEU A 594 29.98 22.54 -31.42
N ASP A 595 29.04 21.65 -31.22
CA ASP A 595 27.65 21.96 -30.91
C ASP A 595 27.50 22.43 -29.45
N ALA A 596 26.35 23.03 -29.13
CA ALA A 596 25.93 23.23 -27.74
C ALA A 596 25.43 21.90 -27.16
N SER A 597 25.80 21.62 -25.89
CA SER A 597 25.21 20.45 -25.21
C SER A 597 23.69 20.56 -25.18
N PRO A 598 22.95 19.48 -25.51
CA PRO A 598 21.51 19.48 -25.43
C PRO A 598 21.06 19.66 -23.96
N LYS A 599 19.89 20.22 -23.78
CA LYS A 599 19.27 20.32 -22.45
C LYS A 599 19.04 18.94 -21.86
N ALA A 600 19.35 18.77 -20.59
CA ALA A 600 19.03 17.55 -19.85
C ALA A 600 17.52 17.41 -19.65
N SER A 601 17.02 16.19 -19.40
CA SER A 601 15.58 15.94 -19.17
C SER A 601 15.00 16.79 -18.03
N ARG A 602 15.76 17.03 -16.96
CA ARG A 602 15.36 17.89 -15.82
C ARG A 602 15.20 19.38 -16.18
N GLU A 603 15.75 19.84 -17.31
CA GLU A 603 15.64 21.22 -17.81
C GLU A 603 14.51 21.39 -18.80
N MET A 604 13.86 20.27 -19.18
CA MET A 604 12.75 20.29 -20.11
C MET A 604 11.50 20.86 -19.43
N LYS A 605 10.65 21.48 -20.24
CA LYS A 605 9.39 22.02 -19.75
C LYS A 605 8.50 20.89 -19.27
N THR A 606 7.89 21.05 -18.10
CA THR A 606 7.00 20.06 -17.48
C THR A 606 5.59 20.63 -17.32
N TYR A 607 4.60 19.75 -17.31
CA TYR A 607 3.23 20.05 -16.91
C TYR A 607 2.73 18.93 -16.00
N ARG A 608 2.22 19.32 -14.82
CA ARG A 608 1.55 18.42 -13.90
C ARG A 608 0.04 18.56 -14.07
N ASP A 609 -0.62 17.47 -14.30
CA ASP A 609 -2.08 17.37 -14.30
C ASP A 609 -2.55 16.84 -12.94
N ASP A 610 -3.12 17.73 -12.13
CA ASP A 610 -3.60 17.38 -10.79
C ASP A 610 -4.95 16.64 -10.83
N THR A 611 -5.69 16.71 -11.95
CA THR A 611 -6.97 16.00 -12.11
C THR A 611 -6.74 14.51 -12.35
N PHE A 612 -5.80 14.19 -13.25
CA PHE A 612 -5.46 12.81 -13.60
C PHE A 612 -4.23 12.29 -12.87
N GLU A 613 -3.57 13.13 -12.07
CA GLU A 613 -2.47 12.80 -11.15
C GLU A 613 -1.23 12.24 -11.84
N PHE A 614 -0.82 12.87 -12.95
CA PHE A 614 0.43 12.54 -13.64
C PHE A 614 1.18 13.79 -14.09
N MET A 615 2.44 13.61 -14.49
CA MET A 615 3.27 14.67 -15.00
C MET A 615 3.89 14.29 -16.32
N VAL A 616 3.93 15.22 -17.26
CA VAL A 616 4.59 15.09 -18.54
C VAL A 616 5.67 16.14 -18.73
N ARG A 617 6.61 15.88 -19.60
CA ARG A 617 7.63 16.83 -20.04
C ARG A 617 7.87 16.78 -21.55
N ASP A 618 8.49 17.83 -22.08
CA ASP A 618 9.00 17.79 -23.44
C ASP A 618 10.08 16.71 -23.60
N VAL A 619 10.20 16.13 -24.79
CA VAL A 619 11.17 15.08 -25.11
C VAL A 619 12.56 15.67 -25.18
N ALA A 620 13.48 15.20 -24.32
CA ALA A 620 14.88 15.56 -24.35
C ALA A 620 15.65 14.79 -25.44
N ALA A 621 16.84 15.30 -25.80
CA ALA A 621 17.70 14.63 -26.79
C ALA A 621 18.09 13.20 -26.33
N GLU A 622 18.36 13.02 -25.05
CA GLU A 622 18.67 11.70 -24.49
C GLU A 622 17.51 10.70 -24.58
N ASP A 623 16.27 11.16 -24.48
CA ASP A 623 15.09 10.29 -24.66
C ASP A 623 14.99 9.80 -26.10
N ARG A 624 15.22 10.70 -27.07
CA ARG A 624 15.22 10.34 -28.50
C ARG A 624 16.24 9.25 -28.80
N VAL A 625 17.42 9.35 -28.20
CA VAL A 625 18.48 8.35 -28.36
C VAL A 625 18.09 7.04 -27.67
N ARG A 626 17.67 7.11 -26.40
CA ARG A 626 17.33 5.94 -25.58
C ARG A 626 16.14 5.15 -26.15
N GLN A 627 15.12 5.85 -26.61
CA GLN A 627 13.90 5.22 -27.18
C GLN A 627 13.98 5.06 -28.70
N GLN A 628 15.07 5.46 -29.35
CA GLN A 628 15.27 5.41 -30.80
C GLN A 628 14.12 6.08 -31.58
N LEU A 629 13.63 7.23 -31.07
CA LEU A 629 12.50 7.92 -31.67
C LEU A 629 12.86 8.46 -33.06
N PRO A 630 11.97 8.34 -34.07
CA PRO A 630 12.11 9.01 -35.36
C PRO A 630 12.41 10.51 -35.20
N LYS A 631 13.19 11.08 -36.14
CA LYS A 631 13.63 12.47 -36.04
C LYS A 631 12.47 13.47 -36.01
N ASP A 632 11.41 13.16 -36.73
CA ASP A 632 10.20 13.97 -36.91
C ASP A 632 9.07 13.63 -35.93
N GLU A 633 9.26 12.61 -35.07
CA GLU A 633 8.25 12.25 -34.09
C GLU A 633 8.16 13.28 -32.97
N GLN A 634 6.96 13.79 -32.77
CA GLN A 634 6.63 14.80 -31.78
C GLN A 634 5.65 14.23 -30.75
N GLY A 635 5.76 14.70 -29.51
CA GLY A 635 4.93 14.25 -28.41
C GLY A 635 5.48 14.73 -27.08
N VAL A 636 4.80 14.39 -26.00
CA VAL A 636 5.25 14.67 -24.64
C VAL A 636 5.49 13.36 -23.88
N LEU A 637 6.52 13.31 -23.06
CA LEU A 637 6.93 12.10 -22.33
C LEU A 637 6.30 12.10 -20.94
N VAL A 638 5.72 10.98 -20.54
CA VAL A 638 5.22 10.76 -19.17
C VAL A 638 6.43 10.63 -18.23
N GLU A 639 6.57 11.56 -17.30
CA GLU A 639 7.65 11.60 -16.33
C GLU A 639 7.28 10.92 -15.01
N SER A 640 6.02 11.07 -14.59
CA SER A 640 5.46 10.37 -13.42
C SER A 640 3.97 10.16 -13.56
N ALA A 641 3.46 9.09 -12.98
CA ALA A 641 2.05 8.84 -12.74
C ALA A 641 1.90 8.41 -11.27
N SER A 642 0.96 9.04 -10.57
CA SER A 642 0.71 8.70 -9.16
C SER A 642 -0.01 7.36 -9.10
N GLU A 643 0.45 6.46 -8.25
CA GLU A 643 -0.23 5.19 -7.99
C GLU A 643 -1.67 5.44 -7.52
N GLY A 644 -2.62 4.64 -7.99
CA GLY A 644 -4.05 4.85 -7.73
C GLY A 644 -4.66 6.13 -8.32
N GLY A 645 -3.88 6.93 -9.06
CA GLY A 645 -4.39 8.06 -9.84
C GLY A 645 -5.06 7.62 -11.15
N TRP A 646 -5.90 8.45 -11.74
CA TRP A 646 -6.64 8.12 -12.97
C TRP A 646 -5.73 7.68 -14.12
N ALA A 647 -4.56 8.31 -14.27
CA ALA A 647 -3.60 7.94 -15.30
C ALA A 647 -3.00 6.55 -15.06
N ALA A 648 -2.66 6.21 -13.80
CA ALA A 648 -2.15 4.89 -13.45
C ALA A 648 -3.22 3.81 -13.61
N LEU A 649 -4.46 4.07 -13.18
CA LEU A 649 -5.61 3.16 -13.37
C LEU A 649 -5.88 2.86 -14.84
N ALA A 650 -5.65 3.82 -15.70
CA ALA A 650 -5.72 3.66 -17.16
C ALA A 650 -4.46 2.99 -17.75
N HIS A 651 -3.53 2.51 -16.89
CA HIS A 651 -2.27 1.88 -17.28
C HIS A 651 -1.31 2.79 -18.08
N LEU A 652 -1.40 4.11 -17.88
CA LEU A 652 -0.39 5.03 -18.38
C LEU A 652 0.91 4.87 -17.58
N ALA A 653 2.02 4.63 -18.28
CA ALA A 653 3.29 4.30 -17.63
C ALA A 653 4.34 5.40 -17.81
N VAL A 654 5.27 5.49 -16.87
CA VAL A 654 6.45 6.34 -16.99
C VAL A 654 7.27 5.94 -18.22
N GLY A 655 7.65 6.92 -19.03
CA GLY A 655 8.35 6.69 -20.29
C GLY A 655 7.45 6.53 -21.51
N ASP A 656 6.13 6.53 -21.36
CA ASP A 656 5.20 6.58 -22.48
C ASP A 656 5.31 7.92 -23.21
N LEU A 657 5.30 7.89 -24.53
CA LEU A 657 5.25 9.08 -25.37
C LEU A 657 3.79 9.34 -25.81
N LEU A 658 3.20 10.41 -25.28
CA LEU A 658 1.87 10.86 -25.66
C LEU A 658 1.91 11.61 -26.98
N LEU A 659 1.21 11.11 -27.96
CA LEU A 659 1.16 11.65 -29.34
C LEU A 659 -0.07 12.51 -29.58
N LYS A 660 -1.23 12.07 -29.06
CA LYS A 660 -2.51 12.75 -29.24
C LYS A 660 -3.38 12.67 -27.97
N VAL A 661 -4.21 13.69 -27.80
CA VAL A 661 -5.32 13.75 -26.83
C VAL A 661 -6.60 13.94 -27.65
N ASP A 662 -7.59 13.05 -27.50
CA ASP A 662 -8.85 13.04 -28.24
C ASP A 662 -8.66 13.22 -29.76
N GLY A 663 -7.71 12.43 -30.33
CA GLY A 663 -7.35 12.44 -31.73
C GLY A 663 -6.54 13.64 -32.20
N GLN A 664 -6.29 14.63 -31.36
CA GLN A 664 -5.55 15.85 -31.72
C GLN A 664 -4.08 15.77 -31.29
N PRO A 665 -3.11 16.09 -32.16
CA PRO A 665 -1.69 16.04 -31.85
C PRO A 665 -1.30 16.95 -30.66
N VAL A 666 -0.34 16.46 -29.85
CA VAL A 666 0.24 17.20 -28.72
C VAL A 666 1.77 17.24 -28.81
N PRO A 667 2.30 18.04 -29.75
CA PRO A 667 3.72 18.03 -30.06
C PRO A 667 4.61 18.57 -28.93
N THR A 668 4.08 19.35 -28.02
CA THR A 668 4.80 19.99 -26.91
C THR A 668 3.97 20.03 -25.65
N VAL A 669 4.63 20.22 -24.51
CA VAL A 669 3.99 20.38 -23.19
C VAL A 669 2.98 21.54 -23.17
N ASP A 670 3.25 22.66 -23.89
CA ASP A 670 2.32 23.78 -23.93
C ASP A 670 0.99 23.41 -24.57
N VAL A 671 1.04 22.74 -25.71
CA VAL A 671 -0.16 22.30 -26.44
C VAL A 671 -0.92 21.26 -25.61
N PHE A 672 -0.18 20.34 -24.96
CA PHE A 672 -0.77 19.34 -24.07
C PHE A 672 -1.48 20.02 -22.89
N ALA A 673 -0.80 20.93 -22.17
CA ALA A 673 -1.33 21.63 -21.02
C ALA A 673 -2.58 22.46 -21.38
N GLU A 674 -2.60 23.11 -22.53
CA GLU A 674 -3.76 23.89 -22.99
C GLU A 674 -5.00 23.01 -23.18
N ARG A 675 -4.81 21.80 -23.73
CA ARG A 675 -5.91 20.83 -23.90
C ARG A 675 -6.39 20.29 -22.56
N MET A 676 -5.47 19.82 -21.73
CA MET A 676 -5.83 19.20 -20.45
C MET A 676 -6.52 20.16 -19.48
N LYS A 677 -6.16 21.45 -19.50
CA LYS A 677 -6.83 22.48 -18.69
C LYS A 677 -8.31 22.67 -19.02
N GLN A 678 -8.75 22.30 -20.22
CA GLN A 678 -10.15 22.41 -20.63
C GLN A 678 -11.00 21.22 -20.17
N VAL A 679 -10.38 20.08 -19.89
CA VAL A 679 -11.06 18.83 -19.53
C VAL A 679 -11.93 18.93 -18.28
N PRO A 680 -11.47 19.52 -17.14
CA PRO A 680 -12.30 19.63 -15.94
C PRO A 680 -13.56 20.47 -16.11
N ALA A 681 -13.53 21.45 -17.03
CA ALA A 681 -14.71 22.28 -17.33
C ALA A 681 -15.70 21.55 -18.25
N ALA A 682 -15.20 20.74 -19.18
CA ALA A 682 -16.01 19.97 -20.11
C ALA A 682 -16.60 18.69 -19.48
N LYS A 683 -15.96 18.16 -18.42
CA LYS A 683 -16.35 16.93 -17.71
C LYS A 683 -16.71 15.77 -18.67
N PRO A 684 -15.83 15.39 -19.61
CA PRO A 684 -16.12 14.28 -20.51
C PRO A 684 -16.14 12.95 -19.74
N ASP A 685 -16.85 11.95 -20.26
CA ASP A 685 -16.86 10.60 -19.69
C ASP A 685 -15.49 9.94 -19.78
N ALA A 686 -14.72 10.23 -20.82
CA ALA A 686 -13.35 9.75 -21.00
C ALA A 686 -12.51 10.76 -21.78
N VAL A 687 -11.19 10.73 -21.57
CA VAL A 687 -10.17 11.43 -22.38
C VAL A 687 -9.29 10.38 -23.01
N VAL A 688 -9.28 10.32 -24.34
CA VAL A 688 -8.55 9.28 -25.09
C VAL A 688 -7.14 9.76 -25.41
N LEU A 689 -6.13 9.06 -24.92
CA LEU A 689 -4.72 9.31 -25.21
C LEU A 689 -4.20 8.30 -26.24
N GLN A 690 -3.56 8.78 -27.31
CA GLN A 690 -2.75 7.93 -28.19
C GLN A 690 -1.32 7.94 -27.69
N VAL A 691 -0.81 6.76 -27.38
CA VAL A 691 0.46 6.56 -26.67
C VAL A 691 1.37 5.67 -27.47
N ARG A 692 2.67 5.96 -27.47
CA ARG A 692 3.72 5.02 -27.89
C ARG A 692 4.46 4.51 -26.68
N ARG A 693 4.49 3.19 -26.52
CA ARG A 693 5.28 2.46 -25.51
C ARG A 693 6.30 1.56 -26.21
N GLY A 694 7.55 1.96 -26.23
CA GLY A 694 8.56 1.30 -27.05
C GLY A 694 8.19 1.36 -28.54
N ILE A 695 7.99 0.21 -29.17
CA ILE A 695 7.59 0.12 -30.59
C ILE A 695 6.07 0.07 -30.81
N HIS A 696 5.27 -0.04 -29.72
CA HIS A 696 3.83 -0.26 -29.79
C HIS A 696 3.06 1.06 -29.70
N LEU A 697 2.08 1.20 -30.58
CA LEU A 697 1.05 2.24 -30.46
C LEU A 697 -0.17 1.66 -29.76
N MET A 698 -0.70 2.40 -28.79
CA MET A 698 -1.86 2.00 -28.02
C MET A 698 -2.75 3.20 -27.73
N TYR A 699 -3.96 2.93 -27.30
CA TYR A 699 -4.88 3.93 -26.78
C TYR A 699 -5.10 3.68 -25.30
N VAL A 700 -5.18 4.76 -24.55
CA VAL A 700 -5.40 4.77 -23.10
C VAL A 700 -6.58 5.69 -22.85
N ASP A 701 -7.60 5.17 -22.19
CA ASP A 701 -8.80 5.94 -21.83
C ASP A 701 -8.69 6.38 -20.37
N LEU A 702 -8.57 7.69 -20.15
CA LEU A 702 -8.68 8.28 -18.82
C LEU A 702 -10.17 8.50 -18.55
N GLU A 703 -10.76 7.72 -17.65
CA GLU A 703 -12.17 7.77 -17.27
C GLU A 703 -12.36 8.42 -15.89
N PRO A 704 -12.34 9.77 -15.79
CA PRO A 704 -12.47 10.44 -14.51
C PRO A 704 -13.90 10.35 -13.99
N LYS A 705 -14.03 10.17 -12.67
CA LYS A 705 -15.32 10.31 -12.00
C LYS A 705 -15.46 11.74 -11.49
N TRP A 706 -16.23 12.52 -12.21
CA TRP A 706 -16.54 13.90 -11.81
C TRP A 706 -17.52 13.88 -10.64
N THR A 707 -17.00 14.04 -9.41
CA THR A 707 -17.88 14.24 -8.26
C THR A 707 -18.52 15.60 -8.35
N ASP A 708 -19.86 15.64 -8.40
CA ASP A 708 -20.56 16.88 -8.14
C ASP A 708 -20.32 17.29 -6.68
N ALA A 709 -19.86 18.50 -6.47
CA ALA A 709 -19.49 19.07 -5.18
C ALA A 709 -20.65 19.21 -4.16
N ALA A 710 -21.72 18.43 -4.30
CA ALA A 710 -22.95 18.53 -3.53
C ALA A 710 -23.64 17.20 -3.23
N SER A 711 -22.90 16.11 -2.95
CA SER A 711 -23.54 14.93 -2.34
C SER A 711 -23.34 14.97 -0.82
N PRO A 712 -24.43 14.95 -0.01
CA PRO A 712 -24.32 14.96 1.45
C PRO A 712 -23.54 13.75 2.01
N ALA A 713 -23.44 12.64 1.25
CA ALA A 713 -22.65 11.47 1.60
C ALA A 713 -21.12 11.75 1.55
N ALA A 714 -20.66 12.61 0.65
CA ALA A 714 -19.25 13.03 0.57
C ALA A 714 -18.84 13.96 1.72
N GLN A 715 -19.79 14.71 2.32
CA GLN A 715 -19.52 15.55 3.49
C GLN A 715 -19.49 14.77 4.82
N GLN A 716 -20.04 13.57 4.88
CA GLN A 716 -19.88 12.66 6.03
C GLN A 716 -18.64 11.76 5.88
N ALA A 717 -18.05 11.69 4.69
CA ALA A 717 -16.82 10.99 4.39
C ALA A 717 -15.58 11.91 4.40
N GLN A 718 -15.77 13.22 4.49
CA GLN A 718 -14.74 14.24 4.74
C GLN A 718 -14.69 14.62 6.22
#